data_7febc57562875542d2693224c4ffca9f
#
_entry.id   7febc57562875542d2693224c4ffca9f
#
_cell.length_a   1.000
_cell.length_b   1.000
_cell.length_c   1.000
_cell.angle_alpha   90.00
_cell.angle_beta   90.00
_cell.angle_gamma   90.00
#
_symmetry.space_group_name_H-M   'P 1'
#
loop_
_entity.id
_entity.type
_entity.pdbx_description
1 polymer ?
#
loop_
_entity_poly.entity_id
_entity_poly.type
_entity_poly.pdbx_seq_one_letter_code
_entity_poly.pdbx_strand_id
1 'polypeptide(L)'
;MVQITINGKQIEAQEGTTVLSAAKQAGIDIPTLCAHKELTPFGGCRLCIVEVQGFRVPIASCTLPVSNGMVVNTETDSLKKSRKFILSMLFSERNHFCPFCQVSGGDCELQNAAYHEEMTHWPMQPGWNNYPVDSSHPYFVLDNNRCILCRRCVRACGELVGNFTLTMAERGASTLVVADTNVLLGESTCIKCGTCVQVCPTGALIDRTSAYQGHESAMTTVKSVCTGCSVGCSTNLIVHDNRIVRIEGNWDGPVNHGILCEHGRYDPMNETRTRLTTPMVRKNGTLTPVTWDEALGLVAEKLKPLAGKEHDGLAAVASTRLPIESLSIFKELFADGFKSSMVTSVEEGMTTAAVSAAADKHGPFEGKLDVLRNADLVMCIGANVARSHMVAGFMVKRALPKGMRMINIDPEASELNDLADISLKPKTGSDLALVRGLTAIIVKDGMGRSPLALTDADKMIADAVKESGCDLAGLTRAAHMLAQSISPVILFGKGVTAQRDEQLVEALLQLAKLTGAVDFERLGMLSVKGEANSTAAAQLGLESKFSLNGEKAVFALLGDDHFSKRLMERISKAPYLVVQAAYESDMTAKADVVLPVTIWSEQEGHFVSMDGRVQAAGKAVNAAAGIRDNTAVLAEIAMRMNMPVKQDWQKTLKTRKSSVMLD
;
A
#
# COMPACT_ATOMS: atom_id res chain seq x y z
N MET A 1 19.62 7.54 -26.73
CA MET A 1 19.09 6.33 -27.37
C MET A 1 20.21 5.69 -28.16
N VAL A 2 20.29 4.37 -28.16
CA VAL A 2 21.21 3.57 -28.96
C VAL A 2 20.42 2.66 -29.90
N GLN A 3 20.99 2.37 -31.08
CA GLN A 3 20.37 1.45 -32.04
C GLN A 3 21.10 0.09 -31.95
N ILE A 4 20.31 -0.97 -31.79
CA ILE A 4 20.79 -2.35 -31.74
C ILE A 4 19.96 -3.22 -32.70
N THR A 5 20.50 -4.36 -33.07
CA THR A 5 19.78 -5.35 -33.89
C THR A 5 19.65 -6.63 -33.09
N ILE A 6 18.40 -7.12 -32.89
CA ILE A 6 18.13 -8.40 -32.24
C ILE A 6 17.37 -9.30 -33.25
N ASN A 7 17.93 -10.46 -33.55
CA ASN A 7 17.39 -11.42 -34.55
C ASN A 7 17.04 -10.75 -35.89
N GLY A 8 17.89 -9.83 -36.36
CA GLY A 8 17.69 -9.08 -37.61
C GLY A 8 16.71 -7.88 -37.49
N LYS A 9 16.02 -7.69 -36.38
CA LYS A 9 15.12 -6.54 -36.13
C LYS A 9 15.89 -5.39 -35.50
N GLN A 10 15.84 -4.21 -36.11
CA GLN A 10 16.39 -2.98 -35.53
C GLN A 10 15.50 -2.48 -34.41
N ILE A 11 16.10 -2.10 -33.28
CA ILE A 11 15.45 -1.67 -32.03
C ILE A 11 16.18 -0.44 -31.51
N GLU A 12 15.41 0.56 -31.09
CA GLU A 12 15.93 1.67 -30.31
C GLU A 12 15.78 1.36 -28.82
N ALA A 13 16.85 1.55 -28.06
CA ALA A 13 16.85 1.35 -26.62
C ALA A 13 17.52 2.53 -25.90
N GLN A 14 17.13 2.76 -24.67
CA GLN A 14 17.78 3.76 -23.84
C GLN A 14 19.17 3.26 -23.43
N GLU A 15 20.17 4.13 -23.47
CA GLU A 15 21.53 3.82 -23.01
C GLU A 15 21.51 3.33 -21.55
N GLY A 16 22.30 2.30 -21.23
CA GLY A 16 22.31 1.65 -19.92
C GLY A 16 21.22 0.57 -19.73
N THR A 17 20.24 0.45 -20.63
CA THR A 17 19.27 -0.66 -20.62
C THR A 17 19.99 -1.98 -20.92
N THR A 18 19.56 -3.08 -20.29
CA THR A 18 20.11 -4.41 -20.62
C THR A 18 19.51 -4.96 -21.91
N VAL A 19 20.27 -5.85 -22.59
CA VAL A 19 19.79 -6.55 -23.80
C VAL A 19 18.48 -7.29 -23.51
N LEU A 20 18.33 -7.94 -22.34
CA LEU A 20 17.09 -8.59 -21.93
C LEU A 20 15.91 -7.62 -21.88
N SER A 21 16.12 -6.44 -21.29
CA SER A 21 15.05 -5.43 -21.16
C SER A 21 14.67 -4.84 -22.54
N ALA A 22 15.65 -4.57 -23.39
CA ALA A 22 15.42 -4.08 -24.75
C ALA A 22 14.69 -5.12 -25.62
N ALA A 23 15.07 -6.39 -25.54
CA ALA A 23 14.39 -7.49 -26.22
C ALA A 23 12.92 -7.58 -25.79
N LYS A 24 12.65 -7.55 -24.48
CA LYS A 24 11.29 -7.59 -23.92
C LYS A 24 10.42 -6.43 -24.40
N GLN A 25 10.94 -5.21 -24.43
CA GLN A 25 10.24 -4.03 -24.95
C GLN A 25 9.89 -4.17 -26.43
N ALA A 26 10.72 -4.88 -27.21
CA ALA A 26 10.51 -5.15 -28.62
C ALA A 26 9.64 -6.40 -28.89
N GLY A 27 9.12 -7.05 -27.86
CA GLY A 27 8.31 -8.27 -27.97
C GLY A 27 9.12 -9.53 -28.29
N ILE A 28 10.44 -9.52 -28.03
CA ILE A 28 11.33 -10.68 -28.21
C ILE A 28 11.52 -11.33 -26.83
N ASP A 29 11.07 -12.57 -26.71
CA ASP A 29 11.25 -13.35 -25.49
C ASP A 29 12.64 -13.96 -25.41
N ILE A 30 13.30 -13.85 -24.24
CA ILE A 30 14.54 -14.50 -23.89
C ILE A 30 14.32 -15.22 -22.56
N PRO A 31 14.42 -16.56 -22.51
CA PRO A 31 14.11 -17.31 -21.30
C PRO A 31 15.04 -16.91 -20.16
N THR A 32 14.46 -16.73 -18.97
CA THR A 32 15.18 -16.33 -17.76
C THR A 32 14.47 -16.84 -16.50
N LEU A 33 15.23 -17.17 -15.44
CA LEU A 33 14.69 -17.63 -14.17
C LEU A 33 15.11 -16.75 -12.99
N CYS A 34 16.24 -16.06 -13.05
CA CYS A 34 16.71 -15.21 -11.94
C CYS A 34 16.43 -13.72 -12.16
N ALA A 35 16.12 -13.27 -13.37
CA ALA A 35 15.78 -11.89 -13.64
C ALA A 35 14.32 -11.59 -13.27
N HIS A 36 14.07 -10.38 -12.76
CA HIS A 36 12.75 -9.84 -12.51
C HIS A 36 12.79 -8.32 -12.76
N LYS A 37 11.71 -7.74 -13.30
CA LYS A 37 11.70 -6.33 -13.73
C LYS A 37 11.99 -5.33 -12.62
N GLU A 38 11.62 -5.67 -11.39
CA GLU A 38 11.79 -4.79 -10.22
C GLU A 38 13.07 -5.10 -9.39
N LEU A 39 13.86 -6.09 -9.80
CA LEU A 39 15.08 -6.48 -9.10
C LEU A 39 16.33 -6.14 -9.92
N THR A 40 17.41 -5.78 -9.25
CA THR A 40 18.69 -5.58 -9.93
C THR A 40 19.11 -6.81 -10.71
N PRO A 41 19.71 -6.67 -11.92
CA PRO A 41 20.20 -7.80 -12.68
C PRO A 41 21.22 -8.65 -11.89
N PHE A 42 21.04 -9.97 -11.90
CA PHE A 42 21.89 -10.88 -11.11
C PHE A 42 22.76 -11.82 -11.97
N GLY A 43 22.24 -12.30 -13.12
CA GLY A 43 22.98 -13.17 -14.03
C GLY A 43 23.31 -14.57 -13.50
N GLY A 44 22.64 -15.05 -12.44
CA GLY A 44 22.97 -16.30 -11.75
C GLY A 44 22.52 -17.57 -12.49
N CYS A 45 21.31 -17.61 -13.04
CA CYS A 45 20.78 -18.83 -13.68
C CYS A 45 21.38 -19.14 -15.04
N ARG A 46 22.01 -18.17 -15.71
CA ARG A 46 22.59 -18.28 -17.06
C ARG A 46 21.65 -18.73 -18.17
N LEU A 47 20.35 -18.79 -17.95
CA LEU A 47 19.40 -19.21 -18.99
C LEU A 47 19.23 -18.15 -20.10
N CYS A 48 19.35 -16.86 -19.74
CA CYS A 48 19.19 -15.73 -20.67
C CYS A 48 20.41 -15.46 -21.57
N ILE A 49 21.21 -16.49 -21.89
CA ILE A 49 22.37 -16.35 -22.76
C ILE A 49 21.96 -16.01 -24.20
N VAL A 50 22.76 -15.12 -24.80
CA VAL A 50 22.62 -14.66 -26.18
C VAL A 50 23.97 -14.65 -26.89
N GLU A 51 24.00 -14.78 -28.19
CA GLU A 51 25.19 -14.57 -29.00
C GLU A 51 25.26 -13.11 -29.46
N VAL A 52 26.40 -12.47 -29.29
CA VAL A 52 26.63 -11.09 -29.71
C VAL A 52 27.78 -11.09 -30.72
N GLN A 53 27.57 -10.43 -31.85
CA GLN A 53 28.61 -10.32 -32.87
C GLN A 53 29.89 -9.72 -32.30
N GLY A 54 31.03 -10.39 -32.54
CA GLY A 54 32.33 -10.00 -32.01
C GLY A 54 32.68 -10.58 -30.62
N PHE A 55 31.75 -11.29 -29.96
CA PHE A 55 32.02 -12.00 -28.71
C PHE A 55 32.31 -13.49 -28.99
N ARG A 56 33.26 -14.07 -28.27
CA ARG A 56 33.67 -15.46 -28.45
C ARG A 56 32.75 -16.50 -27.80
N VAL A 57 32.00 -16.07 -26.79
CA VAL A 57 31.12 -16.93 -25.96
C VAL A 57 29.77 -16.27 -25.75
N PRO A 58 28.70 -17.05 -25.57
CA PRO A 58 27.40 -16.52 -25.21
C PRO A 58 27.44 -15.76 -23.88
N ILE A 59 26.70 -14.65 -23.80
CA ILE A 59 26.66 -13.74 -22.65
C ILE A 59 25.26 -13.66 -22.08
N ALA A 60 25.15 -13.49 -20.76
CA ALA A 60 23.86 -13.31 -20.10
C ALA A 60 23.26 -11.93 -20.44
N SER A 61 22.17 -11.92 -21.22
CA SER A 61 21.50 -10.69 -21.68
C SER A 61 20.96 -9.82 -20.54
N CYS A 62 20.62 -10.41 -19.40
CA CYS A 62 20.09 -9.67 -18.24
C CYS A 62 21.12 -8.76 -17.55
N THR A 63 22.42 -8.97 -17.80
CA THR A 63 23.51 -8.16 -17.20
C THR A 63 24.35 -7.42 -18.27
N LEU A 64 24.05 -7.59 -19.56
CA LEU A 64 24.75 -6.95 -20.66
C LEU A 64 24.06 -5.65 -21.04
N PRO A 65 24.65 -4.47 -20.81
CA PRO A 65 24.12 -3.20 -21.30
C PRO A 65 24.14 -3.14 -22.82
N VAL A 66 23.13 -2.49 -23.41
CA VAL A 66 23.10 -2.23 -24.87
C VAL A 66 24.15 -1.20 -25.25
N SER A 67 24.73 -1.38 -26.43
CA SER A 67 25.64 -0.40 -27.06
C SER A 67 25.28 -0.20 -28.54
N ASN A 68 25.60 0.98 -29.05
CA ASN A 68 25.22 1.34 -30.43
C ASN A 68 25.84 0.39 -31.45
N GLY A 69 25.04 -0.08 -32.40
CA GLY A 69 25.46 -1.02 -33.45
C GLY A 69 25.58 -2.49 -32.99
N MET A 70 25.21 -2.81 -31.73
CA MET A 70 25.24 -4.18 -31.23
C MET A 70 24.31 -5.09 -32.04
N VAL A 71 24.81 -6.26 -32.45
CA VAL A 71 24.02 -7.29 -33.14
C VAL A 71 23.93 -8.53 -32.26
N VAL A 72 22.70 -8.94 -31.96
CA VAL A 72 22.37 -9.99 -30.97
C VAL A 72 21.51 -11.06 -31.65
N ASN A 73 21.87 -12.33 -31.44
CA ASN A 73 21.04 -13.49 -31.79
C ASN A 73 20.58 -14.18 -30.50
N THR A 74 19.29 -14.44 -30.39
CA THR A 74 18.68 -15.09 -29.24
C THR A 74 18.28 -16.52 -29.46
N GLU A 75 18.23 -16.97 -30.71
CA GLU A 75 17.67 -18.27 -31.15
C GLU A 75 18.63 -18.99 -32.11
N THR A 76 19.74 -19.52 -31.62
CA THR A 76 20.64 -20.38 -32.37
C THR A 76 20.63 -21.81 -31.82
N ASP A 77 20.97 -22.81 -32.62
CA ASP A 77 21.07 -24.20 -32.15
C ASP A 77 22.09 -24.37 -31.00
N SER A 78 23.16 -23.58 -31.01
CA SER A 78 24.15 -23.52 -29.95
C SER A 78 23.55 -23.03 -28.64
N LEU A 79 22.76 -21.95 -28.70
CA LEU A 79 22.04 -21.40 -27.54
C LEU A 79 21.02 -22.37 -26.97
N LYS A 80 20.19 -22.99 -27.85
CA LYS A 80 19.21 -24.00 -27.44
C LYS A 80 19.88 -25.19 -26.76
N LYS A 81 20.98 -25.72 -27.32
CA LYS A 81 21.75 -26.78 -26.68
C LYS A 81 22.31 -26.39 -25.31
N SER A 82 22.82 -25.19 -25.21
CA SER A 82 23.36 -24.66 -23.94
C SER A 82 22.27 -24.46 -22.90
N ARG A 83 21.08 -23.93 -23.28
CA ARG A 83 19.93 -23.77 -22.35
C ARG A 83 19.39 -25.12 -21.89
N LYS A 84 19.26 -26.11 -22.76
CA LYS A 84 18.90 -27.49 -22.38
C LYS A 84 19.89 -28.09 -21.36
N PHE A 85 21.17 -27.85 -21.54
CA PHE A 85 22.20 -28.28 -20.58
C PHE A 85 22.03 -27.62 -19.21
N ILE A 86 21.81 -26.28 -19.18
CA ILE A 86 21.55 -25.53 -17.94
C ILE A 86 20.31 -26.04 -17.23
N LEU A 87 19.21 -26.23 -17.95
CA LEU A 87 17.98 -26.78 -17.39
C LEU A 87 18.18 -28.20 -16.84
N SER A 88 18.95 -29.04 -17.55
CA SER A 88 19.30 -30.39 -17.09
C SER A 88 20.04 -30.35 -15.75
N MET A 89 20.97 -29.41 -15.56
CA MET A 89 21.66 -29.22 -14.28
C MET A 89 20.68 -28.82 -13.17
N LEU A 90 19.76 -27.87 -13.45
CA LEU A 90 18.77 -27.40 -12.46
C LEU A 90 17.85 -28.54 -12.00
N PHE A 91 17.35 -29.37 -12.93
CA PHE A 91 16.51 -30.52 -12.60
C PHE A 91 17.25 -31.65 -11.88
N SER A 92 18.53 -31.83 -12.14
CA SER A 92 19.34 -32.86 -11.47
C SER A 92 19.86 -32.44 -10.10
N GLU A 93 20.00 -31.14 -9.82
CA GLU A 93 20.47 -30.63 -8.51
C GLU A 93 19.43 -30.75 -7.41
N ARG A 94 18.15 -30.48 -7.71
CA ARG A 94 17.05 -30.46 -6.73
C ARG A 94 15.89 -31.34 -7.17
N ASN A 95 15.11 -31.79 -6.18
CA ASN A 95 13.95 -32.63 -6.42
C ASN A 95 12.75 -31.82 -6.94
N HIS A 96 12.67 -31.64 -8.25
CA HIS A 96 11.52 -31.04 -8.92
C HIS A 96 10.48 -32.11 -9.29
N PHE A 97 9.93 -32.81 -8.29
CA PHE A 97 8.92 -33.83 -8.52
C PHE A 97 7.56 -33.19 -8.85
N CYS A 98 7.40 -32.85 -10.13
CA CYS A 98 6.26 -32.09 -10.65
C CYS A 98 4.87 -32.66 -10.30
N PRO A 99 4.61 -33.97 -10.35
CA PRO A 99 3.28 -34.51 -10.05
C PRO A 99 2.69 -34.10 -8.68
N PHE A 100 3.55 -33.78 -7.71
CA PHE A 100 3.13 -33.34 -6.36
C PHE A 100 3.44 -31.86 -6.08
N CYS A 101 3.78 -31.09 -7.11
CA CYS A 101 4.08 -29.69 -6.96
C CYS A 101 2.83 -28.85 -7.30
N GLN A 102 2.42 -27.96 -6.40
CA GLN A 102 1.24 -27.12 -6.58
C GLN A 102 1.31 -26.19 -7.82
N VAL A 103 2.51 -25.79 -8.26
CA VAL A 103 2.72 -24.92 -9.42
C VAL A 103 2.97 -25.70 -10.71
N SER A 104 2.89 -27.03 -10.68
CA SER A 104 3.02 -27.86 -11.88
C SER A 104 1.84 -27.63 -12.82
N GLY A 105 2.09 -27.74 -14.15
CA GLY A 105 1.02 -27.63 -15.16
C GLY A 105 0.79 -26.22 -15.68
N GLY A 106 1.82 -25.35 -15.65
CA GLY A 106 1.76 -24.03 -16.28
C GLY A 106 2.25 -22.88 -15.40
N ASP A 107 2.16 -23.00 -14.07
CA ASP A 107 2.47 -21.92 -13.14
C ASP A 107 3.94 -21.91 -12.69
N CYS A 108 4.75 -22.87 -13.13
CA CYS A 108 6.18 -22.99 -12.81
C CYS A 108 7.05 -22.46 -13.96
N GLU A 109 7.79 -21.37 -13.74
CA GLU A 109 8.68 -20.79 -14.76
C GLU A 109 9.79 -21.77 -15.19
N LEU A 110 10.30 -22.63 -14.28
CA LEU A 110 11.28 -23.66 -14.62
C LEU A 110 10.72 -24.69 -15.58
N GLN A 111 9.50 -25.20 -15.32
CA GLN A 111 8.81 -26.16 -16.17
C GLN A 111 8.48 -25.55 -17.53
N ASN A 112 8.00 -24.31 -17.54
CA ASN A 112 7.68 -23.59 -18.77
C ASN A 112 8.94 -23.35 -19.62
N ALA A 113 10.07 -23.01 -18.99
CA ALA A 113 11.36 -22.88 -19.69
C ALA A 113 11.83 -24.21 -20.31
N ALA A 114 11.61 -25.33 -19.61
CA ALA A 114 11.93 -26.66 -20.17
C ALA A 114 11.05 -27.01 -21.40
N TYR A 115 9.76 -26.71 -21.32
CA TYR A 115 8.85 -26.92 -22.48
C TYR A 115 9.18 -25.99 -23.65
N HIS A 116 9.50 -24.73 -23.39
CA HIS A 116 9.94 -23.79 -24.43
C HIS A 116 11.20 -24.28 -25.18
N GLU A 117 12.13 -24.88 -24.45
CA GLU A 117 13.34 -25.47 -25.05
C GLU A 117 13.12 -26.92 -25.55
N GLU A 118 11.87 -27.40 -25.66
CA GLU A 118 11.52 -28.75 -26.14
C GLU A 118 12.24 -29.87 -25.35
N MET A 119 12.37 -29.69 -24.03
CA MET A 119 13.05 -30.63 -23.14
C MET A 119 12.06 -31.64 -22.59
N THR A 120 12.19 -32.91 -22.95
CA THR A 120 11.32 -34.00 -22.49
C THR A 120 11.91 -34.83 -21.34
N HIS A 121 13.23 -34.78 -21.18
CA HIS A 121 13.97 -35.49 -20.14
C HIS A 121 15.32 -34.78 -19.89
N TRP A 122 15.99 -35.13 -18.81
CA TRP A 122 17.37 -34.70 -18.56
C TRP A 122 18.29 -35.91 -18.38
N PRO A 123 19.47 -35.89 -19.02
CA PRO A 123 20.39 -37.05 -19.05
C PRO A 123 21.27 -37.18 -17.79
N MET A 124 21.24 -36.21 -16.88
CA MET A 124 22.10 -36.19 -15.70
C MET A 124 21.49 -37.01 -14.56
N GLN A 125 22.34 -37.74 -13.82
CA GLN A 125 21.91 -38.42 -12.60
C GLN A 125 21.48 -37.41 -11.54
N PRO A 126 20.32 -37.63 -10.88
CA PRO A 126 19.87 -36.77 -9.79
C PRO A 126 20.83 -36.86 -8.60
N GLY A 127 21.32 -35.70 -8.16
CA GLY A 127 22.12 -35.55 -6.95
C GLY A 127 21.31 -35.05 -5.75
N TRP A 128 20.02 -35.30 -5.70
CA TRP A 128 19.05 -34.66 -4.80
C TRP A 128 19.39 -34.85 -3.33
N ASN A 129 19.81 -33.74 -2.70
CA ASN A 129 19.86 -33.66 -1.24
C ASN A 129 18.44 -33.55 -0.69
N ASN A 130 18.24 -34.08 0.51
CA ASN A 130 16.96 -33.95 1.20
C ASN A 130 17.04 -32.78 2.19
N TYR A 131 16.26 -31.75 1.94
CA TYR A 131 16.15 -30.59 2.80
C TYR A 131 14.84 -30.63 3.59
N PRO A 132 14.83 -30.23 4.88
CA PRO A 132 13.59 -30.10 5.63
C PRO A 132 12.70 -29.04 4.99
N VAL A 133 11.39 -29.29 5.01
CA VAL A 133 10.38 -28.32 4.60
C VAL A 133 10.02 -27.46 5.80
N ASP A 134 10.21 -26.16 5.70
CA ASP A 134 9.81 -25.23 6.74
C ASP A 134 8.35 -24.78 6.54
N SER A 135 7.48 -25.29 7.40
CA SER A 135 6.05 -24.96 7.43
C SER A 135 5.65 -24.14 8.67
N SER A 136 6.60 -23.52 9.35
CA SER A 136 6.36 -22.76 10.58
C SER A 136 5.62 -21.42 10.33
N HIS A 137 5.79 -20.84 9.13
CA HIS A 137 5.19 -19.55 8.81
C HIS A 137 3.66 -19.67 8.59
N PRO A 138 2.82 -18.72 9.10
CA PRO A 138 1.37 -18.86 9.05
C PRO A 138 0.79 -18.83 7.64
N TYR A 139 1.41 -18.11 6.69
CA TYR A 139 0.83 -17.84 5.37
C TYR A 139 1.49 -18.59 4.22
N PHE A 140 2.73 -19.04 4.36
CA PHE A 140 3.42 -19.76 3.29
C PHE A 140 4.44 -20.76 3.81
N VAL A 141 4.88 -21.66 2.94
CA VAL A 141 5.81 -22.74 3.22
C VAL A 141 7.09 -22.51 2.42
N LEU A 142 8.25 -22.78 3.00
CA LEU A 142 9.55 -22.81 2.30
C LEU A 142 10.00 -24.25 2.10
N ASP A 143 10.03 -24.69 0.83
CA ASP A 143 10.55 -26.00 0.42
C ASP A 143 11.84 -25.82 -0.40
N ASN A 144 12.98 -25.95 0.26
CA ASN A 144 14.28 -25.85 -0.40
C ASN A 144 14.55 -27.00 -1.40
N ASN A 145 13.79 -28.10 -1.38
CA ASN A 145 13.90 -29.16 -2.37
C ASN A 145 13.46 -28.75 -3.77
N ARG A 146 12.66 -27.67 -3.87
CA ARG A 146 12.16 -27.12 -5.14
C ARG A 146 12.84 -25.80 -5.54
N CYS A 147 13.88 -25.43 -4.79
CA CYS A 147 14.58 -24.16 -4.98
C CYS A 147 15.64 -24.29 -6.06
N ILE A 148 15.65 -23.39 -7.05
CA ILE A 148 16.68 -23.30 -8.09
C ILE A 148 17.79 -22.28 -7.77
N LEU A 149 17.89 -21.81 -6.55
CA LEU A 149 18.89 -20.86 -6.05
C LEU A 149 18.96 -19.54 -6.86
N CYS A 150 17.84 -19.13 -7.47
CA CYS A 150 17.78 -17.91 -8.30
C CYS A 150 17.91 -16.61 -7.49
N ARG A 151 17.79 -16.67 -6.17
CA ARG A 151 17.88 -15.55 -5.21
C ARG A 151 16.85 -14.43 -5.42
N ARG A 152 15.79 -14.62 -6.21
CA ARG A 152 14.74 -13.60 -6.33
C ARG A 152 14.14 -13.25 -4.97
N CYS A 153 13.81 -14.24 -4.14
CA CYS A 153 13.22 -14.05 -2.80
C CYS A 153 14.17 -13.29 -1.85
N VAL A 154 15.46 -13.62 -1.83
CA VAL A 154 16.48 -12.93 -1.02
C VAL A 154 16.61 -11.48 -1.46
N ARG A 155 16.74 -11.24 -2.78
CA ARG A 155 16.84 -9.88 -3.32
C ARG A 155 15.55 -9.08 -3.10
N ALA A 156 14.39 -9.69 -3.28
CA ALA A 156 13.11 -9.01 -3.03
C ALA A 156 12.97 -8.61 -1.54
N CYS A 157 13.38 -9.46 -0.62
CA CYS A 157 13.39 -9.15 0.81
C CYS A 157 14.29 -7.94 1.13
N GLY A 158 15.46 -7.83 0.51
CA GLY A 158 16.39 -6.72 0.70
C GLY A 158 16.06 -5.49 -0.17
N GLU A 159 16.00 -5.66 -1.50
CA GLU A 159 15.95 -4.55 -2.46
C GLU A 159 14.56 -3.88 -2.54
N LEU A 160 13.48 -4.65 -2.37
CA LEU A 160 12.11 -4.14 -2.49
C LEU A 160 11.46 -3.80 -1.14
N VAL A 161 11.75 -4.62 -0.12
CA VAL A 161 11.12 -4.49 1.20
C VAL A 161 12.04 -3.84 2.23
N GLY A 162 13.37 -4.02 2.10
CA GLY A 162 14.36 -3.49 3.05
C GLY A 162 14.38 -4.25 4.39
N ASN A 163 13.95 -5.51 4.42
CA ASN A 163 13.87 -6.27 5.67
C ASN A 163 15.01 -7.28 5.89
N PHE A 164 15.63 -7.77 4.82
CA PHE A 164 16.82 -8.63 4.84
C PHE A 164 16.73 -9.93 5.64
N THR A 165 15.55 -10.39 6.00
CA THR A 165 15.33 -11.66 6.73
C THR A 165 15.83 -12.87 5.93
N LEU A 166 15.55 -12.92 4.61
CA LEU A 166 15.97 -14.05 3.79
C LEU A 166 17.41 -13.88 3.33
N THR A 167 18.22 -14.93 3.53
CA THR A 167 19.61 -14.98 3.10
C THR A 167 19.96 -16.37 2.54
N MET A 168 21.21 -16.53 2.09
CA MET A 168 21.73 -17.83 1.64
C MET A 168 22.67 -18.37 2.71
N ALA A 169 22.47 -19.62 3.08
CA ALA A 169 23.38 -20.39 3.91
C ALA A 169 24.12 -21.44 3.08
N GLU A 170 25.24 -21.91 3.59
CA GLU A 170 26.10 -22.92 2.98
C GLU A 170 26.64 -22.52 1.59
N ARG A 171 27.33 -23.43 0.93
CA ARG A 171 27.88 -23.22 -0.41
C ARG A 171 27.89 -24.50 -1.24
N GLY A 172 28.07 -24.35 -2.55
CA GLY A 172 28.02 -25.48 -3.50
C GLY A 172 26.66 -26.15 -3.47
N ALA A 173 26.63 -27.47 -3.57
CA ALA A 173 25.40 -28.27 -3.59
C ALA A 173 24.57 -28.15 -2.29
N SER A 174 25.18 -27.79 -1.18
CA SER A 174 24.48 -27.60 0.11
C SER A 174 23.83 -26.24 0.29
N THR A 175 24.02 -25.31 -0.66
CA THR A 175 23.43 -23.95 -0.58
C THR A 175 21.91 -24.00 -0.42
N LEU A 176 21.36 -23.24 0.52
CA LEU A 176 19.90 -23.15 0.73
C LEU A 176 19.49 -21.74 1.15
N VAL A 177 18.19 -21.44 0.97
CA VAL A 177 17.58 -20.20 1.48
C VAL A 177 17.22 -20.43 2.94
N VAL A 178 17.62 -19.47 3.80
CA VAL A 178 17.32 -19.50 5.24
C VAL A 178 16.78 -18.13 5.68
N ALA A 179 16.15 -18.14 6.87
CA ALA A 179 15.75 -16.92 7.54
C ALA A 179 16.74 -16.56 8.65
N ASP A 180 17.14 -15.29 8.72
CA ASP A 180 18.10 -14.75 9.70
C ASP A 180 19.37 -15.60 9.83
N THR A 181 19.65 -16.14 11.02
CA THR A 181 20.76 -17.04 11.31
C THR A 181 20.38 -18.52 11.22
N ASN A 182 19.50 -18.88 10.28
CA ASN A 182 18.97 -20.25 10.07
C ASN A 182 17.98 -20.69 11.16
N VAL A 183 17.10 -19.77 11.57
CA VAL A 183 15.93 -20.09 12.42
C VAL A 183 14.73 -20.46 11.54
N LEU A 184 13.69 -21.03 12.15
CA LEU A 184 12.43 -21.28 11.46
C LEU A 184 11.82 -19.97 10.96
N LEU A 185 11.27 -19.98 9.76
CA LEU A 185 10.74 -18.77 9.12
C LEU A 185 9.64 -18.09 9.94
N GLY A 186 8.80 -18.88 10.63
CA GLY A 186 7.75 -18.37 11.51
C GLY A 186 8.26 -17.75 12.81
N GLU A 187 9.52 -17.98 13.18
CA GLU A 187 10.19 -17.46 14.38
C GLU A 187 11.20 -16.36 14.06
N SER A 188 11.36 -16.03 12.76
CA SER A 188 12.32 -15.08 12.26
C SER A 188 11.82 -13.62 12.32
N THR A 189 12.68 -12.69 11.92
CA THR A 189 12.33 -11.26 11.76
C THR A 189 11.41 -10.99 10.57
N CYS A 190 10.79 -12.02 9.97
CA CYS A 190 9.91 -11.89 8.81
C CYS A 190 8.68 -11.05 9.12
N ILE A 191 8.47 -9.99 8.34
CA ILE A 191 7.32 -9.09 8.43
C ILE A 191 6.11 -9.56 7.60
N LYS A 192 6.11 -10.80 7.15
CA LYS A 192 4.99 -11.51 6.50
C LYS A 192 4.41 -10.81 5.24
N CYS A 193 5.20 -10.02 4.55
CA CYS A 193 4.75 -9.24 3.37
C CYS A 193 4.44 -10.11 2.13
N GLY A 194 4.95 -11.35 2.07
CA GLY A 194 4.73 -12.30 0.97
C GLY A 194 5.36 -11.93 -0.37
N THR A 195 6.19 -10.87 -0.47
CA THR A 195 6.84 -10.47 -1.72
C THR A 195 7.76 -11.58 -2.26
N CYS A 196 8.41 -12.33 -1.36
CA CYS A 196 9.24 -13.48 -1.72
C CYS A 196 8.46 -14.61 -2.40
N VAL A 197 7.21 -14.83 -1.99
CA VAL A 197 6.29 -15.80 -2.62
C VAL A 197 5.94 -15.35 -4.03
N GLN A 198 5.55 -14.09 -4.19
CA GLN A 198 5.11 -13.52 -5.47
C GLN A 198 6.22 -13.48 -6.54
N VAL A 199 7.51 -13.44 -6.15
CA VAL A 199 8.63 -13.44 -7.11
C VAL A 199 9.26 -14.82 -7.30
N CYS A 200 8.81 -15.86 -6.58
CA CYS A 200 9.39 -17.20 -6.68
C CYS A 200 9.02 -17.85 -8.00
N PRO A 201 9.99 -18.28 -8.86
CA PRO A 201 9.70 -18.86 -10.15
C PRO A 201 9.33 -20.35 -10.10
N THR A 202 9.32 -20.96 -8.91
CA THR A 202 9.08 -22.38 -8.70
C THR A 202 8.23 -22.61 -7.43
N GLY A 203 7.85 -23.85 -7.15
CA GLY A 203 7.15 -24.21 -5.93
C GLY A 203 8.03 -24.28 -4.66
N ALA A 204 9.12 -23.51 -4.59
CA ALA A 204 9.95 -23.43 -3.40
C ALA A 204 9.33 -22.55 -2.31
N LEU A 205 8.56 -21.54 -2.66
CA LEU A 205 7.74 -20.75 -1.75
C LEU A 205 6.27 -20.92 -2.14
N ILE A 206 5.49 -21.46 -1.21
CA ILE A 206 4.14 -21.94 -1.47
C ILE A 206 3.17 -21.15 -0.61
N ASP A 207 2.29 -20.38 -1.24
CA ASP A 207 1.18 -19.71 -0.55
C ASP A 207 0.17 -20.76 -0.05
N ARG A 208 -0.18 -20.72 1.25
CA ARG A 208 -1.05 -21.73 1.87
C ARG A 208 -2.50 -21.63 1.43
N THR A 209 -2.95 -20.42 1.09
CA THR A 209 -4.36 -20.16 0.77
C THR A 209 -4.68 -20.60 -0.65
N SER A 210 -3.77 -20.34 -1.59
CA SER A 210 -3.95 -20.70 -3.01
C SER A 210 -3.43 -22.10 -3.36
N ALA A 211 -2.70 -22.76 -2.44
CA ALA A 211 -2.16 -24.10 -2.69
C ALA A 211 -3.27 -25.08 -3.08
N TYR A 212 -3.10 -25.74 -4.23
CA TYR A 212 -4.03 -26.76 -4.77
C TYR A 212 -5.46 -26.26 -5.06
N GLN A 213 -5.67 -24.94 -5.21
CA GLN A 213 -6.96 -24.33 -5.57
C GLN A 213 -7.19 -24.28 -7.09
N GLY A 214 -6.31 -24.82 -7.90
CA GLY A 214 -6.34 -24.84 -9.36
C GLY A 214 -5.13 -24.14 -9.97
N HIS A 215 -5.07 -24.14 -11.30
CA HIS A 215 -4.00 -23.48 -12.06
C HIS A 215 -4.39 -22.04 -12.43
N GLU A 216 -3.39 -21.16 -12.57
CA GLU A 216 -3.60 -19.75 -12.93
C GLU A 216 -4.37 -19.60 -14.25
N SER A 217 -4.21 -20.54 -15.18
CA SER A 217 -4.95 -20.58 -16.44
C SER A 217 -6.47 -20.76 -16.29
N ALA A 218 -6.92 -21.30 -15.15
CA ALA A 218 -8.34 -21.48 -14.80
C ALA A 218 -8.87 -20.36 -13.88
N MET A 219 -8.02 -19.43 -13.49
CA MET A 219 -8.34 -18.33 -12.58
C MET A 219 -8.53 -17.02 -13.32
N THR A 220 -9.29 -16.12 -12.72
CA THR A 220 -9.49 -14.75 -13.22
C THR A 220 -8.72 -13.78 -12.36
N THR A 221 -8.00 -12.85 -12.98
CA THR A 221 -7.30 -11.77 -12.26
C THR A 221 -8.09 -10.47 -12.39
N VAL A 222 -8.48 -9.89 -11.26
CA VAL A 222 -9.18 -8.61 -11.18
C VAL A 222 -8.27 -7.57 -10.54
N LYS A 223 -8.05 -6.45 -11.23
CA LYS A 223 -7.31 -5.30 -10.66
C LYS A 223 -8.18 -4.59 -9.63
N SER A 224 -7.60 -4.29 -8.48
CA SER A 224 -8.29 -3.62 -7.39
C SER A 224 -7.34 -2.74 -6.58
N VAL A 225 -7.85 -2.16 -5.49
CA VAL A 225 -7.10 -1.29 -4.57
C VAL A 225 -7.24 -1.83 -3.15
N CYS A 226 -6.15 -1.88 -2.40
CA CYS A 226 -6.16 -2.24 -0.99
C CYS A 226 -6.84 -1.13 -0.17
N THR A 227 -7.82 -1.49 0.64
CA THR A 227 -8.59 -0.54 1.46
C THR A 227 -8.04 -0.33 2.87
N GLY A 228 -6.97 -1.02 3.27
CA GLY A 228 -6.49 -1.07 4.65
C GLY A 228 -5.78 0.19 5.16
N CYS A 229 -5.21 1.02 4.29
CA CYS A 229 -4.60 2.31 4.66
C CYS A 229 -4.53 3.26 3.46
N SER A 230 -4.22 4.52 3.72
CA SER A 230 -4.19 5.58 2.69
C SER A 230 -3.09 5.45 1.63
N VAL A 231 -2.13 4.52 1.79
CA VAL A 231 -1.20 4.22 0.67
C VAL A 231 -2.00 3.82 -0.57
N GLY A 232 -3.12 3.10 -0.41
CA GLY A 232 -3.97 2.73 -1.54
C GLY A 232 -3.23 1.85 -2.54
N CYS A 233 -2.59 0.78 -2.08
CA CYS A 233 -1.80 -0.11 -2.93
C CYS A 233 -2.64 -0.76 -4.02
N SER A 234 -2.14 -0.74 -5.26
CA SER A 234 -2.75 -1.46 -6.39
C SER A 234 -2.56 -2.96 -6.20
N THR A 235 -3.64 -3.73 -6.32
CA THR A 235 -3.67 -5.18 -6.12
C THR A 235 -4.19 -5.92 -7.34
N ASN A 236 -3.80 -7.18 -7.47
CA ASN A 236 -4.41 -8.18 -8.33
C ASN A 236 -5.09 -9.21 -7.44
N LEU A 237 -6.40 -9.35 -7.59
CA LEU A 237 -7.19 -10.34 -6.89
C LEU A 237 -7.31 -11.57 -7.79
N ILE A 238 -6.75 -12.69 -7.36
CA ILE A 238 -6.81 -13.95 -8.10
C ILE A 238 -8.04 -14.71 -7.62
N VAL A 239 -8.98 -14.94 -8.53
CA VAL A 239 -10.32 -15.48 -8.24
C VAL A 239 -10.51 -16.81 -8.90
N HIS A 240 -11.01 -17.79 -8.13
CA HIS A 240 -11.45 -19.09 -8.61
C HIS A 240 -12.80 -19.42 -7.96
N ASP A 241 -13.78 -19.87 -8.74
CA ASP A 241 -15.12 -20.25 -8.28
C ASP A 241 -15.78 -19.22 -7.35
N ASN A 242 -15.76 -17.94 -7.77
CA ASN A 242 -16.32 -16.81 -7.02
C ASN A 242 -15.66 -16.60 -5.63
N ARG A 243 -14.41 -17.00 -5.45
CA ARG A 243 -13.64 -16.83 -4.21
C ARG A 243 -12.27 -16.25 -4.52
N ILE A 244 -11.81 -15.31 -3.73
CA ILE A 244 -10.43 -14.84 -3.79
C ILE A 244 -9.54 -15.94 -3.19
N VAL A 245 -8.63 -16.48 -4.00
CA VAL A 245 -7.68 -17.52 -3.56
C VAL A 245 -6.30 -16.95 -3.25
N ARG A 246 -5.95 -15.78 -3.82
CA ARG A 246 -4.68 -15.09 -3.57
C ARG A 246 -4.81 -13.60 -3.85
N ILE A 247 -4.12 -12.78 -3.09
CA ILE A 247 -3.97 -11.33 -3.33
C ILE A 247 -2.50 -11.05 -3.64
N GLU A 248 -2.24 -10.43 -4.78
CA GLU A 248 -0.91 -10.02 -5.18
C GLU A 248 -0.82 -8.50 -5.37
N GLY A 249 0.37 -7.95 -5.20
CA GLY A 249 0.61 -6.58 -5.61
C GLY A 249 0.67 -6.47 -7.14
N ASN A 250 0.03 -5.47 -7.69
CA ASN A 250 0.10 -5.21 -9.13
C ASN A 250 1.47 -4.59 -9.46
N TRP A 251 2.32 -5.34 -10.20
CA TRP A 251 3.65 -4.88 -10.61
C TRP A 251 3.62 -3.65 -11.54
N ASP A 252 2.52 -3.41 -12.22
CA ASP A 252 2.31 -2.24 -13.08
C ASP A 252 1.52 -1.12 -12.36
N GLY A 253 1.20 -1.35 -11.08
CA GLY A 253 0.49 -0.38 -10.26
C GLY A 253 1.35 0.85 -9.94
N PRO A 254 0.81 2.06 -10.08
CA PRO A 254 1.59 3.30 -9.98
C PRO A 254 2.02 3.66 -8.55
N VAL A 255 1.40 3.07 -7.53
CA VAL A 255 1.62 3.45 -6.12
C VAL A 255 2.68 2.57 -5.46
N ASN A 256 2.51 1.26 -5.51
CA ASN A 256 3.28 0.28 -4.73
C ASN A 256 4.21 -0.60 -5.56
N HIS A 257 4.14 -0.55 -6.90
CA HIS A 257 5.01 -1.32 -7.81
C HIS A 257 5.12 -2.80 -7.40
N GLY A 258 3.97 -3.45 -7.20
CA GLY A 258 3.87 -4.89 -6.92
C GLY A 258 4.12 -5.29 -5.46
N ILE A 259 4.46 -4.37 -4.57
CA ILE A 259 4.76 -4.67 -3.18
C ILE A 259 3.51 -4.51 -2.33
N LEU A 260 3.24 -5.48 -1.47
CA LEU A 260 2.18 -5.41 -0.46
C LEU A 260 2.75 -5.67 0.94
N CYS A 261 2.03 -5.23 1.95
CA CYS A 261 2.27 -5.63 3.34
C CYS A 261 1.38 -6.84 3.72
N GLU A 262 1.57 -7.38 4.93
CA GLU A 262 0.74 -8.43 5.51
C GLU A 262 -0.75 -8.07 5.45
N HIS A 263 -1.11 -6.86 5.90
CA HIS A 263 -2.49 -6.36 5.97
C HIS A 263 -3.18 -6.24 4.60
N GLY A 264 -2.44 -5.94 3.54
CA GLY A 264 -3.00 -5.87 2.20
C GLY A 264 -3.05 -7.20 1.46
N ARG A 265 -2.22 -8.17 1.87
CA ARG A 265 -2.10 -9.48 1.21
C ARG A 265 -2.92 -10.57 1.88
N TYR A 266 -2.89 -10.66 3.21
CA TYR A 266 -3.42 -11.81 3.94
C TYR A 266 -4.64 -11.49 4.80
N ASP A 267 -4.68 -10.35 5.49
CA ASP A 267 -5.79 -10.01 6.38
C ASP A 267 -7.15 -10.02 5.68
N PRO A 268 -7.30 -9.50 4.43
CA PRO A 268 -8.60 -9.50 3.76
C PRO A 268 -9.16 -10.89 3.46
N MET A 269 -8.29 -11.92 3.42
CA MET A 269 -8.69 -13.32 3.21
C MET A 269 -8.96 -14.07 4.51
N ASN A 270 -8.64 -13.48 5.66
CA ASN A 270 -8.79 -14.09 6.99
C ASN A 270 -9.93 -13.47 7.82
N GLU A 271 -10.98 -12.95 7.15
CA GLU A 271 -12.14 -12.39 7.83
C GLU A 271 -12.91 -13.48 8.60
N THR A 272 -13.16 -13.22 9.89
CA THR A 272 -13.81 -14.15 10.80
C THR A 272 -15.18 -13.69 11.29
N ARG A 273 -15.58 -12.44 10.98
CA ARG A 273 -16.87 -11.89 11.38
C ARG A 273 -18.02 -12.54 10.60
N THR A 274 -19.16 -12.70 11.23
CA THR A 274 -20.38 -13.24 10.58
C THR A 274 -20.89 -12.27 9.52
N ARG A 275 -21.08 -12.76 8.30
CA ARG A 275 -21.60 -11.99 7.16
C ARG A 275 -23.09 -11.71 7.31
N LEU A 276 -23.49 -10.45 7.20
CA LEU A 276 -24.90 -10.04 7.14
C LEU A 276 -25.45 -10.27 5.74
N THR A 277 -26.61 -10.92 5.64
CA THR A 277 -27.24 -11.24 4.35
C THR A 277 -28.67 -10.72 4.22
N THR A 278 -29.33 -10.39 5.34
CA THR A 278 -30.72 -9.99 5.39
C THR A 278 -30.89 -8.70 6.18
N PRO A 279 -31.68 -7.72 5.71
CA PRO A 279 -32.00 -6.54 6.50
C PRO A 279 -32.65 -6.91 7.82
N MET A 280 -32.36 -6.20 8.88
CA MET A 280 -32.93 -6.44 10.22
C MET A 280 -33.47 -5.15 10.81
N VAL A 281 -34.58 -5.28 11.54
CA VAL A 281 -35.20 -4.18 12.28
C VAL A 281 -35.43 -4.61 13.73
N ARG A 282 -35.20 -3.69 14.67
CA ARG A 282 -35.40 -3.94 16.09
C ARG A 282 -36.91 -3.88 16.42
N LYS A 283 -37.49 -5.04 16.77
CA LYS A 283 -38.86 -5.19 17.23
C LYS A 283 -38.83 -5.75 18.66
N ASN A 284 -39.46 -5.05 19.59
CA ASN A 284 -39.54 -5.46 21.01
C ASN A 284 -38.15 -5.79 21.62
N GLY A 285 -37.12 -4.97 21.30
CA GLY A 285 -35.78 -5.13 21.81
C GLY A 285 -34.87 -6.12 21.05
N THR A 286 -35.42 -6.92 20.11
CA THR A 286 -34.70 -7.94 19.34
C THR A 286 -34.60 -7.57 17.87
N LEU A 287 -33.42 -7.74 17.25
CA LEU A 287 -33.25 -7.61 15.80
C LEU A 287 -33.97 -8.77 15.09
N THR A 288 -34.88 -8.43 14.19
CA THR A 288 -35.70 -9.37 13.45
C THR A 288 -35.50 -9.19 11.96
N PRO A 289 -35.27 -10.26 11.18
CA PRO A 289 -35.16 -10.19 9.72
C PRO A 289 -36.40 -9.63 9.08
N VAL A 290 -36.24 -8.74 8.09
CA VAL A 290 -37.32 -8.11 7.33
C VAL A 290 -36.96 -8.02 5.85
N THR A 291 -37.90 -7.61 5.01
CA THR A 291 -37.61 -7.32 3.60
C THR A 291 -36.88 -5.99 3.45
N TRP A 292 -36.19 -5.82 2.32
CA TRP A 292 -35.56 -4.55 1.98
C TRP A 292 -36.55 -3.39 1.93
N ASP A 293 -37.74 -3.63 1.39
CA ASP A 293 -38.79 -2.61 1.27
C ASP A 293 -39.27 -2.14 2.65
N GLU A 294 -39.50 -3.07 3.58
CA GLU A 294 -39.84 -2.75 4.97
C GLU A 294 -38.74 -1.98 5.67
N ALA A 295 -37.46 -2.43 5.55
CA ALA A 295 -36.34 -1.77 6.20
C ALA A 295 -36.12 -0.34 5.68
N LEU A 296 -36.08 -0.16 4.35
CA LEU A 296 -35.88 1.16 3.74
C LEU A 296 -37.12 2.09 3.91
N GLY A 297 -38.31 1.52 3.92
CA GLY A 297 -39.53 2.26 4.25
C GLY A 297 -39.49 2.84 5.66
N LEU A 298 -39.09 2.03 6.64
CA LEU A 298 -38.92 2.46 8.02
C LEU A 298 -37.78 3.51 8.18
N VAL A 299 -36.66 3.32 7.51
CA VAL A 299 -35.59 4.32 7.48
C VAL A 299 -36.08 5.66 6.95
N ALA A 300 -36.78 5.65 5.82
CA ALA A 300 -37.36 6.87 5.24
C ALA A 300 -38.41 7.53 6.16
N GLU A 301 -39.28 6.76 6.75
CA GLU A 301 -40.29 7.25 7.71
C GLU A 301 -39.66 7.94 8.91
N LYS A 302 -38.64 7.32 9.51
CA LYS A 302 -37.99 7.82 10.73
C LYS A 302 -37.04 8.98 10.48
N LEU A 303 -36.30 8.98 9.35
CA LEU A 303 -35.32 9.99 9.07
C LEU A 303 -35.86 11.25 8.39
N LYS A 304 -36.82 11.12 7.47
CA LYS A 304 -37.39 12.25 6.70
C LYS A 304 -37.86 13.43 7.57
N PRO A 305 -38.53 13.24 8.74
CA PRO A 305 -38.93 14.35 9.60
C PRO A 305 -37.80 15.10 10.28
N LEU A 306 -36.58 14.57 10.25
CA LEU A 306 -35.36 15.13 10.86
C LEU A 306 -34.61 16.06 9.92
N ALA A 307 -34.97 16.13 8.65
CA ALA A 307 -34.30 16.96 7.65
C ALA A 307 -34.44 18.44 7.97
N GLY A 308 -33.34 19.21 7.84
CA GLY A 308 -33.30 20.65 8.10
C GLY A 308 -33.34 21.06 9.58
N LYS A 309 -33.21 20.12 10.51
CA LYS A 309 -33.21 20.41 11.94
C LYS A 309 -31.79 20.41 12.50
N GLU A 310 -31.39 21.53 13.13
CA GLU A 310 -30.04 21.68 13.67
C GLU A 310 -29.81 20.88 14.96
N HIS A 311 -30.77 20.89 15.90
CA HIS A 311 -30.59 20.26 17.23
C HIS A 311 -31.31 18.92 17.38
N ASP A 312 -32.46 18.74 16.78
CA ASP A 312 -33.26 17.50 16.83
C ASP A 312 -33.10 16.71 15.52
N GLY A 313 -32.01 16.88 14.82
CA GLY A 313 -31.77 16.37 13.48
C GLY A 313 -31.12 14.99 13.45
N LEU A 314 -30.38 14.76 12.41
CA LEU A 314 -29.64 13.55 12.08
C LEU A 314 -28.15 13.85 12.08
N ALA A 315 -27.36 12.97 12.67
CA ALA A 315 -25.91 12.91 12.47
C ALA A 315 -25.56 11.73 11.54
N ALA A 316 -24.51 11.86 10.76
CA ALA A 316 -24.07 10.81 9.86
C ALA A 316 -22.54 10.61 9.90
N VAL A 317 -22.09 9.36 9.88
CA VAL A 317 -20.67 9.00 9.92
C VAL A 317 -20.38 7.86 8.94
N ALA A 318 -19.31 8.01 8.13
CA ALA A 318 -18.94 7.04 7.10
C ALA A 318 -17.52 6.51 7.30
N SER A 319 -17.30 5.25 6.94
CA SER A 319 -15.98 4.67 6.81
C SER A 319 -15.25 5.23 5.58
N THR A 320 -13.96 5.48 5.71
CA THR A 320 -13.07 5.87 4.60
C THR A 320 -12.53 4.68 3.80
N ARG A 321 -12.94 3.45 4.14
CA ARG A 321 -12.67 2.24 3.32
C ARG A 321 -13.61 2.11 2.12
N LEU A 322 -14.63 2.94 2.05
CA LEU A 322 -15.63 2.91 0.98
C LEU A 322 -15.16 3.64 -0.28
N PRO A 323 -15.67 3.26 -1.47
CA PRO A 323 -15.42 3.98 -2.71
C PRO A 323 -15.86 5.44 -2.65
N ILE A 324 -15.21 6.29 -3.45
CA ILE A 324 -15.55 7.73 -3.56
C ILE A 324 -17.02 7.92 -3.91
N GLU A 325 -17.56 7.08 -4.77
CA GLU A 325 -18.97 7.08 -5.19
C GLU A 325 -19.91 7.04 -3.96
N SER A 326 -19.65 6.10 -3.05
CA SER A 326 -20.42 5.98 -1.82
C SER A 326 -20.26 7.21 -0.91
N LEU A 327 -19.02 7.70 -0.75
CA LEU A 327 -18.74 8.88 0.08
C LEU A 327 -19.35 10.16 -0.51
N SER A 328 -19.36 10.30 -1.83
CA SER A 328 -19.97 11.43 -2.52
C SER A 328 -21.50 11.46 -2.31
N ILE A 329 -22.19 10.34 -2.55
CA ILE A 329 -23.64 10.24 -2.29
C ILE A 329 -23.95 10.43 -0.80
N PHE A 330 -23.13 9.88 0.08
CA PHE A 330 -23.28 10.07 1.52
C PHE A 330 -23.23 11.57 1.89
N LYS A 331 -22.24 12.31 1.37
CA LYS A 331 -22.14 13.75 1.58
C LYS A 331 -23.31 14.51 0.97
N GLU A 332 -23.68 14.21 -0.29
CA GLU A 332 -24.81 14.85 -0.97
C GLU A 332 -26.14 14.62 -0.23
N LEU A 333 -26.37 13.40 0.26
CA LEU A 333 -27.58 13.05 0.98
C LEU A 333 -27.66 13.73 2.35
N PHE A 334 -26.63 13.56 3.18
CA PHE A 334 -26.70 13.97 4.59
C PHE A 334 -26.27 15.42 4.83
N ALA A 335 -25.23 15.92 4.17
CA ALA A 335 -24.82 17.30 4.32
C ALA A 335 -25.64 18.26 3.45
N ASP A 336 -25.82 17.94 2.17
CA ASP A 336 -26.46 18.87 1.23
C ASP A 336 -27.99 18.70 1.22
N GLY A 337 -28.52 17.48 1.27
CA GLY A 337 -29.96 17.17 1.25
C GLY A 337 -30.61 17.34 2.62
N PHE A 338 -30.15 16.59 3.62
CA PHE A 338 -30.65 16.67 5.00
C PHE A 338 -30.30 17.98 5.71
N LYS A 339 -29.23 18.66 5.31
CA LYS A 339 -28.66 19.80 6.03
C LYS A 339 -28.23 19.42 7.46
N SER A 340 -27.75 18.19 7.63
CA SER A 340 -27.27 17.70 8.92
C SER A 340 -26.10 18.53 9.41
N SER A 341 -26.14 18.93 10.68
CA SER A 341 -25.05 19.70 11.35
C SER A 341 -23.80 18.87 11.59
N MET A 342 -23.94 17.53 11.64
CA MET A 342 -22.87 16.57 11.92
C MET A 342 -22.82 15.49 10.83
N VAL A 343 -21.92 15.69 9.86
CA VAL A 343 -21.60 14.70 8.81
C VAL A 343 -20.09 14.57 8.75
N THR A 344 -19.54 13.37 8.99
CA THR A 344 -18.09 13.16 9.11
C THR A 344 -17.68 11.75 8.70
N SER A 345 -16.38 11.51 8.72
CA SER A 345 -15.80 10.16 8.56
C SER A 345 -15.34 9.58 9.90
N VAL A 346 -15.03 8.27 9.90
CA VAL A 346 -14.47 7.54 11.05
C VAL A 346 -13.18 8.15 11.59
N GLU A 347 -12.45 8.87 10.76
CA GLU A 347 -11.20 9.52 11.12
C GLU A 347 -11.39 10.85 11.84
N GLU A 348 -12.59 11.40 11.78
CA GLU A 348 -12.95 12.63 12.47
C GLU A 348 -11.96 13.80 12.19
N GLY A 349 -11.29 13.79 11.05
CA GLY A 349 -10.25 14.76 10.67
C GLY A 349 -8.93 14.65 11.41
N MET A 350 -8.72 13.62 12.24
CA MET A 350 -7.47 13.47 13.00
C MET A 350 -6.22 13.29 12.12
N THR A 351 -6.39 12.90 10.86
CA THR A 351 -5.28 12.67 9.92
C THR A 351 -5.22 13.71 8.81
N THR A 352 -6.29 14.45 8.58
CA THR A 352 -6.44 15.29 7.38
C THR A 352 -6.82 16.75 7.67
N ALA A 353 -7.54 17.07 8.74
CA ALA A 353 -8.10 18.40 8.93
C ALA A 353 -7.06 19.53 8.97
N ALA A 354 -5.95 19.35 9.70
CA ALA A 354 -4.87 20.36 9.75
C ALA A 354 -4.14 20.50 8.40
N VAL A 355 -3.96 19.38 7.69
CA VAL A 355 -3.35 19.34 6.35
C VAL A 355 -4.24 20.04 5.34
N SER A 356 -5.55 19.77 5.38
CA SER A 356 -6.54 20.41 4.49
C SER A 356 -6.62 21.92 4.73
N ALA A 357 -6.62 22.36 6.00
CA ALA A 357 -6.64 23.78 6.33
C ALA A 357 -5.40 24.51 5.81
N ALA A 358 -4.21 23.89 5.91
CA ALA A 358 -2.99 24.41 5.30
C ALA A 358 -3.08 24.44 3.76
N ALA A 359 -3.67 23.41 3.14
CA ALA A 359 -3.86 23.36 1.69
C ALA A 359 -4.83 24.42 1.17
N ASP A 360 -5.89 24.74 1.89
CA ASP A 360 -6.82 25.80 1.53
C ASP A 360 -6.11 27.17 1.40
N LYS A 361 -5.05 27.40 2.21
CA LYS A 361 -4.24 28.62 2.17
C LYS A 361 -3.15 28.57 1.09
N HIS A 362 -2.39 27.47 1.05
CA HIS A 362 -1.14 27.39 0.29
C HIS A 362 -1.26 26.61 -1.03
N GLY A 363 -2.36 25.87 -1.26
CA GLY A 363 -2.46 24.91 -2.35
C GLY A 363 -1.64 23.66 -2.09
N PRO A 364 -1.33 22.85 -3.13
CA PRO A 364 -0.60 21.61 -3.00
C PRO A 364 0.84 21.81 -2.47
N PHE A 365 1.25 21.01 -1.51
CA PHE A 365 2.60 20.96 -0.94
C PHE A 365 3.12 19.54 -0.70
N GLU A 366 2.28 18.55 -0.89
CA GLU A 366 2.64 17.14 -0.75
C GLU A 366 2.91 16.51 -2.12
N GLY A 367 3.95 15.68 -2.19
CA GLY A 367 4.38 15.01 -3.41
C GLY A 367 3.83 13.60 -3.56
N LYS A 368 4.25 12.95 -4.65
CA LYS A 368 4.00 11.51 -4.88
C LYS A 368 4.96 10.68 -3.99
N LEU A 369 4.57 9.46 -3.64
CA LEU A 369 5.43 8.53 -2.89
C LEU A 369 6.78 8.27 -3.56
N ASP A 370 6.85 8.45 -4.87
CA ASP A 370 8.08 8.30 -5.65
C ASP A 370 9.22 9.24 -5.24
N VAL A 371 8.92 10.37 -4.56
CA VAL A 371 9.96 11.29 -4.04
C VAL A 371 10.93 10.58 -3.08
N LEU A 372 10.48 9.50 -2.40
CA LEU A 372 11.32 8.69 -1.53
C LEU A 372 12.41 7.90 -2.27
N ARG A 373 12.27 7.68 -3.59
CA ARG A 373 13.27 6.94 -4.39
C ARG A 373 14.55 7.74 -4.58
N ASN A 374 14.43 9.04 -4.68
CA ASN A 374 15.53 9.96 -4.99
C ASN A 374 15.88 10.86 -3.79
N ALA A 375 15.32 10.60 -2.62
CA ALA A 375 15.64 11.31 -1.39
C ALA A 375 17.02 10.89 -0.88
N ASP A 376 17.84 11.86 -0.47
CA ASP A 376 19.09 11.64 0.25
C ASP A 376 18.89 11.73 1.77
N LEU A 377 17.75 12.26 2.21
CA LEU A 377 17.33 12.31 3.60
C LEU A 377 15.81 12.18 3.72
N VAL A 378 15.37 11.42 4.71
CA VAL A 378 13.98 11.43 5.17
C VAL A 378 13.92 11.85 6.64
N MET A 379 13.07 12.83 6.96
CA MET A 379 12.70 13.17 8.33
C MET A 379 11.30 12.61 8.59
N CYS A 380 11.19 11.60 9.45
CA CYS A 380 9.91 11.09 9.96
C CYS A 380 9.58 11.81 11.26
N ILE A 381 8.39 12.42 11.36
CA ILE A 381 7.93 13.09 12.58
C ILE A 381 6.50 12.65 12.92
N GLY A 382 6.32 12.08 14.12
CA GLY A 382 5.04 11.57 14.60
C GLY A 382 4.39 10.54 13.68
N ALA A 383 5.21 9.72 12.99
CA ALA A 383 4.77 8.76 11.98
C ALA A 383 5.58 7.46 12.04
N ASN A 384 5.01 6.42 12.64
CA ASN A 384 5.58 5.07 12.58
C ASN A 384 5.10 4.36 11.30
N VAL A 385 5.69 4.72 10.15
CA VAL A 385 5.32 4.15 8.85
C VAL A 385 5.67 2.68 8.72
N ALA A 386 6.63 2.20 9.49
CA ALA A 386 6.98 0.77 9.49
C ALA A 386 5.83 -0.10 10.00
N ARG A 387 4.91 0.45 10.79
CA ARG A 387 3.74 -0.25 11.34
C ARG A 387 2.42 0.18 10.71
N SER A 388 2.18 1.48 10.53
CA SER A 388 0.88 1.99 10.09
C SER A 388 0.70 2.01 8.56
N HIS A 389 1.78 2.30 7.81
CA HIS A 389 1.78 2.45 6.35
C HIS A 389 2.97 1.67 5.78
N MET A 390 2.99 0.37 6.03
CA MET A 390 4.16 -0.48 5.85
C MET A 390 4.81 -0.37 4.47
N VAL A 391 4.03 -0.22 3.38
CA VAL A 391 4.61 -0.10 2.04
C VAL A 391 5.39 1.22 1.88
N ALA A 392 4.91 2.33 2.44
CA ALA A 392 5.71 3.56 2.52
C ALA A 392 6.95 3.36 3.40
N GLY A 393 6.82 2.63 4.51
CA GLY A 393 7.94 2.20 5.35
C GLY A 393 8.96 1.36 4.59
N PHE A 394 8.55 0.45 3.71
CA PHE A 394 9.46 -0.32 2.85
C PHE A 394 10.21 0.59 1.87
N MET A 395 9.56 1.62 1.34
CA MET A 395 10.22 2.59 0.47
C MET A 395 11.31 3.35 1.21
N VAL A 396 11.11 3.69 2.47
CA VAL A 396 12.14 4.28 3.34
C VAL A 396 13.24 3.24 3.63
N LYS A 397 12.90 2.09 4.20
CA LYS A 397 13.87 1.07 4.64
C LYS A 397 14.81 0.61 3.52
N ARG A 398 14.29 0.39 2.29
CA ARG A 398 15.11 -0.05 1.15
C ARG A 398 16.04 1.02 0.59
N ALA A 399 15.83 2.30 0.93
CA ALA A 399 16.68 3.40 0.49
C ALA A 399 17.85 3.66 1.44
N LEU A 400 17.74 3.31 2.72
CA LEU A 400 18.81 3.49 3.70
C LEU A 400 20.14 2.80 3.31
N PRO A 401 20.15 1.51 2.91
CA PRO A 401 21.39 0.86 2.46
C PRO A 401 22.00 1.46 1.18
N LYS A 402 21.22 2.29 0.46
CA LYS A 402 21.67 3.00 -0.75
C LYS A 402 22.24 4.39 -0.45
N GLY A 403 22.34 4.76 0.83
CA GLY A 403 22.92 6.02 1.29
C GLY A 403 21.91 7.10 1.70
N MET A 404 20.62 6.83 1.67
CA MET A 404 19.63 7.75 2.26
C MET A 404 19.85 7.81 3.77
N ARG A 405 19.86 9.01 4.33
CA ARG A 405 19.94 9.24 5.78
C ARG A 405 18.54 9.40 6.36
N MET A 406 18.44 9.23 7.69
CA MET A 406 17.14 9.29 8.38
C MET A 406 17.20 10.06 9.69
N ILE A 407 16.25 10.97 9.89
CA ILE A 407 15.92 11.59 11.17
C ILE A 407 14.58 11.03 11.60
N ASN A 408 14.49 10.46 12.82
CA ASN A 408 13.23 10.01 13.40
C ASN A 408 12.89 10.86 14.63
N ILE A 409 11.69 11.46 14.66
CA ILE A 409 11.19 12.32 15.72
C ILE A 409 9.87 11.73 16.20
N ASP A 410 9.90 10.98 17.29
CA ASP A 410 8.71 10.34 17.86
C ASP A 410 8.90 10.15 19.37
N PRO A 411 7.91 10.50 20.22
CA PRO A 411 7.97 10.25 21.66
C PRO A 411 8.02 8.75 22.00
N GLU A 412 7.46 7.91 21.13
CA GLU A 412 7.42 6.46 21.32
C GLU A 412 8.62 5.77 20.63
N ALA A 413 9.08 4.69 21.26
CA ALA A 413 10.11 3.85 20.66
C ALA A 413 9.52 3.00 19.52
N SER A 414 10.22 2.93 18.42
CA SER A 414 9.85 2.12 17.25
C SER A 414 11.08 1.57 16.55
N GLU A 415 10.93 0.61 15.64
CA GLU A 415 12.03 0.10 14.82
C GLU A 415 12.74 1.21 14.00
N LEU A 416 12.06 2.33 13.73
CA LEU A 416 12.65 3.45 13.02
C LEU A 416 13.74 4.16 13.84
N ASN A 417 13.71 4.06 15.17
CA ASN A 417 14.78 4.62 16.03
C ASN A 417 16.11 3.94 15.79
N ASP A 418 16.12 2.62 15.57
CA ASP A 418 17.33 1.82 15.35
C ASP A 418 17.89 2.01 13.94
N LEU A 419 17.06 2.46 13.02
CA LEU A 419 17.41 2.73 11.61
C LEU A 419 17.87 4.17 11.38
N ALA A 420 17.53 5.10 12.29
CA ALA A 420 17.77 6.52 12.13
C ALA A 420 19.22 6.92 12.48
N ASP A 421 19.81 7.80 11.66
CA ASP A 421 21.08 8.48 12.00
C ASP A 421 20.93 9.39 13.22
N ILE A 422 19.74 10.02 13.35
CA ILE A 422 19.38 10.85 14.50
C ILE A 422 17.98 10.48 14.96
N SER A 423 17.84 10.11 16.21
CA SER A 423 16.55 9.85 16.86
C SER A 423 16.32 10.87 17.98
N LEU A 424 15.24 11.64 17.86
CA LEU A 424 14.79 12.59 18.88
C LEU A 424 13.50 12.05 19.51
N LYS A 425 13.44 12.07 20.84
CA LYS A 425 12.27 11.62 21.62
C LYS A 425 11.66 12.81 22.37
N PRO A 426 10.86 13.64 21.69
CA PRO A 426 10.25 14.80 22.34
C PRO A 426 9.13 14.38 23.31
N LYS A 427 8.80 15.24 24.26
CA LYS A 427 7.59 15.10 25.06
C LYS A 427 6.36 15.22 24.15
N THR A 428 5.36 14.39 24.36
CA THR A 428 4.10 14.44 23.60
C THR A 428 3.49 15.84 23.64
N GLY A 429 3.14 16.38 22.46
CA GLY A 429 2.53 17.70 22.30
C GLY A 429 3.52 18.87 22.21
N SER A 430 4.83 18.61 22.19
CA SER A 430 5.87 19.65 22.03
C SER A 430 6.33 19.83 20.58
N ASP A 431 5.69 19.17 19.63
CA ASP A 431 6.10 19.13 18.23
C ASP A 431 6.21 20.49 17.57
N LEU A 432 5.29 21.42 17.89
CA LEU A 432 5.31 22.79 17.34
C LEU A 432 6.55 23.56 17.81
N ALA A 433 6.88 23.51 19.10
CA ALA A 433 8.07 24.16 19.63
C ALA A 433 9.34 23.54 19.03
N LEU A 434 9.39 22.20 18.90
CA LEU A 434 10.52 21.48 18.32
C LEU A 434 10.73 21.91 16.86
N VAL A 435 9.68 21.90 16.01
CA VAL A 435 9.79 22.26 14.59
C VAL A 435 10.22 23.72 14.42
N ARG A 436 9.68 24.64 15.25
CA ARG A 436 10.11 26.04 15.28
C ARG A 436 11.57 26.18 15.72
N GLY A 437 12.02 25.37 16.67
CA GLY A 437 13.43 25.35 17.10
C GLY A 437 14.38 24.88 16.01
N LEU A 438 14.04 23.80 15.27
CA LEU A 438 14.82 23.36 14.12
C LEU A 438 14.92 24.47 13.06
N THR A 439 13.79 25.11 12.76
CA THR A 439 13.74 26.25 11.83
C THR A 439 14.64 27.41 12.30
N ALA A 440 14.57 27.76 13.59
CA ALA A 440 15.35 28.84 14.17
C ALA A 440 16.86 28.55 14.15
N ILE A 441 17.29 27.32 14.42
CA ILE A 441 18.71 26.89 14.30
C ILE A 441 19.19 27.08 12.85
N ILE A 442 18.45 26.58 11.88
CA ILE A 442 18.83 26.68 10.44
C ILE A 442 18.97 28.15 10.01
N VAL A 443 18.03 29.01 10.43
CA VAL A 443 18.06 30.44 10.10
C VAL A 443 19.24 31.15 10.78
N LYS A 444 19.45 30.88 12.06
CA LYS A 444 20.54 31.49 12.85
C LYS A 444 21.91 31.13 12.31
N ASP A 445 22.08 29.89 11.88
CA ASP A 445 23.36 29.40 11.34
C ASP A 445 23.53 29.69 9.82
N GLY A 446 22.57 30.44 9.22
CA GLY A 446 22.65 30.85 7.82
C GLY A 446 22.56 29.71 6.80
N MET A 447 21.97 28.57 7.16
CA MET A 447 21.90 27.37 6.34
C MET A 447 20.61 27.21 5.52
N GLY A 448 19.71 28.18 5.61
CA GLY A 448 18.44 28.15 4.86
C GLY A 448 18.62 28.39 3.38
N ARG A 449 17.88 27.66 2.53
CA ARG A 449 17.86 27.82 1.07
C ARG A 449 16.92 28.92 0.59
N SER A 450 15.96 29.30 1.43
CA SER A 450 15.05 30.43 1.17
C SER A 450 15.20 31.47 2.27
N PRO A 451 15.01 32.78 1.95
CA PRO A 451 15.09 33.81 2.97
C PRO A 451 13.93 33.68 3.95
N LEU A 452 14.26 33.63 5.24
CA LEU A 452 13.30 33.66 6.34
C LEU A 452 13.84 34.52 7.48
N ALA A 453 13.13 35.60 7.81
CA ALA A 453 13.46 36.46 8.94
C ALA A 453 12.69 36.00 10.17
N LEU A 454 13.42 35.77 11.27
CA LEU A 454 12.84 35.45 12.57
C LEU A 454 13.21 36.54 13.56
N THR A 455 12.25 37.02 14.33
CA THR A 455 12.46 38.09 15.32
C THR A 455 13.11 37.56 16.62
N ASP A 456 12.86 36.30 16.98
CA ASP A 456 13.25 35.74 18.29
C ASP A 456 13.84 34.32 18.18
N ALA A 457 14.81 34.11 17.27
CA ALA A 457 15.41 32.80 17.03
C ALA A 457 15.96 32.13 18.31
N ASP A 458 16.66 32.88 19.16
CA ASP A 458 17.24 32.35 20.41
C ASP A 458 16.14 31.88 21.39
N LYS A 459 15.05 32.60 21.47
CA LYS A 459 13.90 32.19 22.27
C LYS A 459 13.25 30.92 21.74
N MET A 460 13.02 30.83 20.42
CA MET A 460 12.47 29.64 19.79
C MET A 460 13.32 28.40 20.05
N ILE A 461 14.67 28.52 20.02
CA ILE A 461 15.58 27.44 20.34
C ILE A 461 15.47 27.05 21.81
N ALA A 462 15.46 28.02 22.72
CA ALA A 462 15.31 27.77 24.15
C ALA A 462 13.96 27.11 24.50
N ASP A 463 12.87 27.57 23.91
CA ASP A 463 11.53 26.98 24.05
C ASP A 463 11.51 25.53 23.51
N ALA A 464 12.13 25.27 22.37
CA ALA A 464 12.23 23.92 21.80
C ALA A 464 12.93 22.95 22.77
N VAL A 465 14.08 23.33 23.34
CA VAL A 465 14.81 22.51 24.32
C VAL A 465 13.96 22.28 25.58
N LYS A 466 13.36 23.33 26.11
CA LYS A 466 12.57 23.28 27.36
C LYS A 466 11.30 22.44 27.23
N GLU A 467 10.54 22.67 26.16
CA GLU A 467 9.24 22.04 25.98
C GLU A 467 9.40 20.59 25.50
N SER A 468 10.25 20.34 24.50
CA SER A 468 10.48 18.98 23.98
C SER A 468 11.26 18.10 24.94
N GLY A 469 12.13 18.67 25.75
CA GLY A 469 13.09 17.93 26.57
C GLY A 469 14.24 17.30 25.78
N CYS A 470 14.36 17.60 24.49
CA CYS A 470 15.50 17.20 23.67
C CYS A 470 16.69 18.13 23.96
N ASP A 471 17.91 17.59 23.91
CA ASP A 471 19.11 18.41 24.10
C ASP A 471 19.38 19.31 22.88
N LEU A 472 20.04 20.45 23.13
CA LEU A 472 20.38 21.38 22.06
C LEU A 472 21.30 20.76 21.00
N ALA A 473 22.23 19.89 21.39
CA ALA A 473 23.16 19.27 20.49
C ALA A 473 22.44 18.31 19.50
N GLY A 474 21.45 17.56 20.00
CA GLY A 474 20.58 16.71 19.17
C GLY A 474 19.76 17.50 18.17
N LEU A 475 19.11 18.59 18.63
CA LEU A 475 18.34 19.50 17.78
C LEU A 475 19.24 20.14 16.71
N THR A 476 20.43 20.61 17.08
CA THR A 476 21.39 21.22 16.13
C THR A 476 21.85 20.21 15.08
N ARG A 477 22.22 18.99 15.49
CA ARG A 477 22.58 17.94 14.51
C ARG A 477 21.46 17.64 13.54
N ALA A 478 20.21 17.54 14.01
CA ALA A 478 19.06 17.27 13.15
C ALA A 478 18.80 18.44 12.19
N ALA A 479 18.84 19.69 12.67
CA ALA A 479 18.69 20.88 11.88
C ALA A 479 19.74 20.98 10.76
N HIS A 480 21.02 20.78 11.10
CA HIS A 480 22.14 20.82 10.15
C HIS A 480 22.02 19.69 9.11
N MET A 481 21.71 18.45 9.55
CA MET A 481 21.53 17.33 8.63
C MET A 481 20.42 17.63 7.63
N LEU A 482 19.29 18.18 8.07
CA LEU A 482 18.16 18.53 7.22
C LEU A 482 18.53 19.65 6.24
N ALA A 483 19.23 20.70 6.69
CA ALA A 483 19.63 21.82 5.85
C ALA A 483 20.70 21.46 4.81
N GLN A 484 21.59 20.51 5.11
CA GLN A 484 22.64 20.04 4.21
C GLN A 484 22.16 19.03 3.16
N SER A 485 21.00 18.43 3.36
CA SER A 485 20.43 17.44 2.42
C SER A 485 20.11 18.10 1.09
N ILE A 486 20.43 17.45 -0.02
CA ILE A 486 20.14 17.95 -1.38
C ILE A 486 18.66 17.74 -1.71
N SER A 487 18.12 16.63 -1.29
CA SER A 487 16.79 16.16 -1.65
C SER A 487 16.01 15.67 -0.40
N PRO A 488 15.79 16.53 0.62
CA PRO A 488 15.10 16.12 1.83
C PRO A 488 13.63 15.80 1.58
N VAL A 489 13.11 14.82 2.32
CA VAL A 489 11.67 14.51 2.39
C VAL A 489 11.24 14.60 3.85
N ILE A 490 10.10 15.26 4.10
CA ILE A 490 9.47 15.33 5.40
C ILE A 490 8.22 14.46 5.38
N LEU A 491 8.25 13.37 6.15
CA LEU A 491 7.16 12.43 6.29
C LEU A 491 6.57 12.59 7.69
N PHE A 492 5.27 12.90 7.78
CA PHE A 492 4.61 13.13 9.05
C PHE A 492 3.26 12.41 9.15
N GLY A 493 2.79 12.18 10.35
CA GLY A 493 1.59 11.39 10.55
C GLY A 493 0.74 11.83 11.73
N LYS A 494 -0.01 10.90 12.29
CA LYS A 494 -1.01 11.13 13.32
C LYS A 494 -0.45 11.77 14.60
N GLY A 495 0.81 11.55 14.92
CA GLY A 495 1.48 12.24 16.03
C GLY A 495 1.44 13.76 15.87
N VAL A 496 1.54 14.25 14.63
CA VAL A 496 1.44 15.67 14.27
C VAL A 496 -0.01 16.11 14.07
N THR A 497 -0.80 15.32 13.33
CA THR A 497 -2.10 15.76 12.79
C THR A 497 -3.28 15.53 13.76
N ALA A 498 -3.17 14.61 14.73
CA ALA A 498 -4.29 14.19 15.58
C ALA A 498 -4.86 15.32 16.46
N GLN A 499 -4.05 16.31 16.79
CA GLN A 499 -4.50 17.49 17.54
C GLN A 499 -5.22 18.52 16.66
N ARG A 500 -5.19 18.35 15.33
CA ARG A 500 -5.74 19.27 14.32
C ARG A 500 -5.13 20.68 14.42
N ASP A 501 -3.88 20.74 14.85
CA ASP A 501 -3.13 22.00 14.95
C ASP A 501 -2.61 22.41 13.57
N GLU A 502 -3.28 23.37 12.98
CA GLU A 502 -2.92 23.95 11.70
C GLU A 502 -1.55 24.66 11.77
N GLN A 503 -1.21 25.32 12.90
CA GLN A 503 0.07 26.00 13.05
C GLN A 503 1.25 25.05 12.99
N LEU A 504 1.09 23.79 13.44
CA LEU A 504 2.13 22.78 13.35
C LEU A 504 2.39 22.36 11.91
N VAL A 505 1.32 22.16 11.11
CA VAL A 505 1.47 21.83 9.66
C VAL A 505 2.07 23.02 8.92
N GLU A 506 1.67 24.25 9.23
CA GLU A 506 2.27 25.46 8.66
C GLU A 506 3.76 25.61 9.02
N ALA A 507 4.14 25.30 10.28
CA ALA A 507 5.54 25.32 10.71
C ALA A 507 6.37 24.25 9.97
N LEU A 508 5.82 23.05 9.76
CA LEU A 508 6.46 22.01 8.94
C LEU A 508 6.62 22.44 7.48
N LEU A 509 5.61 23.08 6.90
CA LEU A 509 5.68 23.62 5.53
C LEU A 509 6.74 24.74 5.44
N GLN A 510 6.85 25.59 6.45
CA GLN A 510 7.88 26.60 6.51
C GLN A 510 9.28 26.00 6.60
N LEU A 511 9.47 24.99 7.44
CA LEU A 511 10.71 24.21 7.54
C LEU A 511 11.04 23.53 6.20
N ALA A 512 10.04 22.95 5.53
CA ALA A 512 10.20 22.29 4.23
C ALA A 512 10.66 23.27 3.14
N LYS A 513 10.08 24.46 3.10
CA LYS A 513 10.51 25.55 2.17
C LYS A 513 11.92 26.03 2.50
N LEU A 514 12.24 26.22 3.77
CA LEU A 514 13.56 26.66 4.22
C LEU A 514 14.67 25.67 3.84
N THR A 515 14.39 24.38 3.86
CA THR A 515 15.37 23.29 3.59
C THR A 515 15.36 22.79 2.15
N GLY A 516 14.43 23.30 1.29
CA GLY A 516 14.27 22.86 -0.09
C GLY A 516 13.58 21.50 -0.22
N ALA A 517 12.90 21.00 0.82
CA ALA A 517 11.99 19.87 0.69
C ALA A 517 10.77 20.23 -0.16
N VAL A 518 10.32 21.49 -0.10
CA VAL A 518 9.25 22.05 -0.94
C VAL A 518 9.77 23.32 -1.59
N ASP A 519 9.76 23.36 -2.92
CA ASP A 519 10.09 24.53 -3.73
C ASP A 519 9.20 24.58 -5.00
N PHE A 520 9.60 25.34 -6.00
CA PHE A 520 8.84 25.50 -7.25
C PHE A 520 8.76 24.20 -8.08
N GLU A 521 9.77 23.34 -8.01
CA GLU A 521 9.87 22.12 -8.83
C GLU A 521 9.60 20.86 -8.01
N ARG A 522 9.67 20.93 -6.67
CA ARG A 522 9.65 19.79 -5.78
C ARG A 522 8.62 19.92 -4.67
N LEU A 523 7.85 18.86 -4.48
CA LEU A 523 6.95 18.65 -3.35
C LEU A 523 7.44 17.46 -2.54
N GLY A 524 8.28 17.69 -1.54
CA GLY A 524 8.93 16.66 -0.71
C GLY A 524 8.29 16.48 0.67
N MET A 525 7.05 16.90 0.85
CA MET A 525 6.27 16.56 2.04
C MET A 525 5.33 15.40 1.76
N LEU A 526 5.11 14.55 2.74
CA LEU A 526 4.19 13.41 2.69
C LEU A 526 3.49 13.28 4.05
N SER A 527 2.17 13.39 4.09
CA SER A 527 1.40 13.04 5.27
C SER A 527 0.81 11.64 5.16
N VAL A 528 1.05 10.78 6.15
CA VAL A 528 0.31 9.51 6.25
C VAL A 528 -1.07 9.80 6.80
N LYS A 529 -2.07 9.42 6.02
CA LYS A 529 -3.49 9.63 6.34
C LYS A 529 -4.06 8.37 7.01
N GLY A 530 -5.37 8.23 7.08
CA GLY A 530 -6.01 7.06 7.65
C GLY A 530 -6.13 5.88 6.68
N GLU A 531 -7.36 5.52 6.32
CA GLU A 531 -7.66 4.41 5.42
C GLU A 531 -7.67 4.85 3.95
N ALA A 532 -8.04 3.95 3.04
CA ALA A 532 -7.80 4.11 1.60
C ALA A 532 -8.34 5.42 0.99
N ASN A 533 -9.53 5.85 1.38
CA ASN A 533 -10.16 7.07 0.86
C ASN A 533 -10.15 8.25 1.84
N SER A 534 -9.20 8.29 2.78
CA SER A 534 -9.03 9.45 3.69
C SER A 534 -8.83 10.76 2.92
N THR A 535 -8.05 10.71 1.83
CA THR A 535 -7.84 11.88 0.95
C THR A 535 -9.16 12.34 0.32
N ALA A 536 -9.98 11.41 -0.18
CA ALA A 536 -11.28 11.73 -0.76
C ALA A 536 -12.26 12.28 0.30
N ALA A 537 -12.32 11.67 1.48
CA ALA A 537 -13.15 12.13 2.60
C ALA A 537 -12.80 13.58 3.00
N ALA A 538 -11.50 13.91 3.03
CA ALA A 538 -11.01 15.26 3.26
C ALA A 538 -11.49 16.25 2.18
N GLN A 539 -11.37 15.89 0.91
CA GLN A 539 -11.86 16.72 -0.21
C GLN A 539 -13.38 16.92 -0.17
N LEU A 540 -14.11 15.95 0.36
CA LEU A 540 -15.56 16.04 0.57
C LEU A 540 -15.95 16.83 1.84
N GLY A 541 -14.97 17.23 2.67
CA GLY A 541 -15.19 17.96 3.92
C GLY A 541 -15.67 17.08 5.09
N LEU A 542 -15.49 15.75 5.01
CA LEU A 542 -15.88 14.80 6.04
C LEU A 542 -14.83 14.71 7.17
N GLU A 543 -14.46 15.83 7.77
CA GLU A 543 -13.33 15.97 8.71
C GLU A 543 -13.72 16.47 10.10
N SER A 544 -15.00 16.67 10.37
CA SER A 544 -15.46 17.19 11.65
C SER A 544 -15.29 16.16 12.76
N LYS A 545 -14.96 16.62 13.99
CA LYS A 545 -14.98 15.75 15.17
C LYS A 545 -16.40 15.36 15.47
N PHE A 546 -16.69 14.06 15.53
CA PHE A 546 -18.04 13.57 15.82
C PHE A 546 -18.48 13.97 17.23
N SER A 547 -19.64 14.62 17.31
CA SER A 547 -20.32 14.95 18.57
C SER A 547 -21.83 14.95 18.34
N LEU A 548 -22.59 14.54 19.34
CA LEU A 548 -24.04 14.65 19.34
C LEU A 548 -24.45 15.84 20.21
N ASN A 549 -25.21 16.77 19.65
CA ASN A 549 -25.71 17.98 20.29
C ASN A 549 -27.25 17.98 20.35
N GLY A 550 -27.84 16.80 20.61
CA GLY A 550 -29.28 16.60 20.67
C GLY A 550 -29.89 15.89 19.46
N GLU A 551 -29.07 15.46 18.50
CA GLU A 551 -29.55 14.69 17.33
C GLU A 551 -30.36 13.46 17.76
N LYS A 552 -31.48 13.23 17.08
CA LYS A 552 -32.43 12.15 17.38
C LYS A 552 -32.11 10.84 16.67
N ALA A 553 -31.25 10.89 15.65
CA ALA A 553 -30.83 9.71 14.93
C ALA A 553 -29.36 9.81 14.49
N VAL A 554 -28.73 8.66 14.30
CA VAL A 554 -27.45 8.52 13.61
C VAL A 554 -27.58 7.53 12.47
N PHE A 555 -26.99 7.90 11.33
CA PHE A 555 -26.76 6.97 10.22
C PHE A 555 -25.25 6.62 10.17
N ALA A 556 -24.94 5.35 10.39
CA ALA A 556 -23.56 4.85 10.38
C ALA A 556 -23.33 3.98 9.14
N LEU A 557 -22.48 4.46 8.22
CA LEU A 557 -22.09 3.77 6.99
C LEU A 557 -20.74 3.10 7.22
N LEU A 558 -20.75 1.80 7.57
CA LEU A 558 -19.56 1.02 7.85
C LEU A 558 -18.99 0.33 6.59
N GLY A 559 -19.86 -0.17 5.70
CA GLY A 559 -19.41 -1.14 4.71
C GLY A 559 -18.84 -2.39 5.41
N ASP A 560 -17.62 -2.78 5.09
CA ASP A 560 -16.88 -3.90 5.70
C ASP A 560 -15.96 -3.49 6.86
N ASP A 561 -15.97 -2.22 7.25
CA ASP A 561 -15.14 -1.65 8.31
C ASP A 561 -15.65 -1.99 9.72
N HIS A 562 -14.92 -1.52 10.71
CA HIS A 562 -15.31 -1.49 12.12
C HIS A 562 -14.94 -0.15 12.74
N PHE A 563 -15.85 0.43 13.52
CA PHE A 563 -15.56 1.69 14.20
C PHE A 563 -14.83 1.46 15.52
N SER A 564 -13.99 2.41 15.91
CA SER A 564 -13.32 2.36 17.21
C SER A 564 -14.34 2.34 18.35
N LYS A 565 -14.01 1.63 19.45
CA LYS A 565 -14.87 1.59 20.65
C LYS A 565 -15.29 2.98 21.11
N ARG A 566 -14.35 3.95 21.11
CA ARG A 566 -14.61 5.34 21.51
C ARG A 566 -15.62 6.04 20.62
N LEU A 567 -15.59 5.81 19.30
CA LEU A 567 -16.56 6.37 18.37
C LEU A 567 -17.91 5.67 18.52
N MET A 568 -17.93 4.34 18.64
CA MET A 568 -19.15 3.55 18.88
C MET A 568 -19.89 3.97 20.14
N GLU A 569 -19.19 4.23 21.25
CA GLU A 569 -19.77 4.71 22.51
C GLU A 569 -20.46 6.08 22.34
N ARG A 570 -19.93 6.95 21.49
CA ARG A 570 -20.56 8.26 21.20
C ARG A 570 -21.78 8.10 20.30
N ILE A 571 -21.67 7.32 19.23
CA ILE A 571 -22.76 7.05 18.28
C ILE A 571 -23.94 6.36 18.98
N SER A 572 -23.68 5.38 19.85
CA SER A 572 -24.70 4.60 20.58
C SER A 572 -25.52 5.43 21.59
N LYS A 573 -25.21 6.70 21.79
CA LYS A 573 -26.03 7.62 22.61
C LYS A 573 -27.23 8.18 21.85
N ALA A 574 -27.28 8.01 20.53
CA ALA A 574 -28.40 8.45 19.73
C ALA A 574 -29.66 7.63 20.04
N PRO A 575 -30.85 8.26 20.10
CA PRO A 575 -32.11 7.56 20.34
C PRO A 575 -32.49 6.57 19.23
N TYR A 576 -32.02 6.78 18.01
CA TYR A 576 -32.28 5.93 16.85
C TYR A 576 -31.03 5.74 16.02
N LEU A 577 -30.69 4.48 15.69
CA LEU A 577 -29.44 4.13 15.01
C LEU A 577 -29.72 3.27 13.77
N VAL A 578 -29.35 3.77 12.61
CA VAL A 578 -29.33 3.01 11.34
C VAL A 578 -27.89 2.65 11.01
N VAL A 579 -27.63 1.37 10.76
CA VAL A 579 -26.30 0.87 10.43
C VAL A 579 -26.32 0.16 9.07
N GLN A 580 -25.50 0.65 8.14
CA GLN A 580 -25.25 0.00 6.85
C GLN A 580 -23.92 -0.72 6.95
N ALA A 581 -23.93 -2.05 7.03
CA ALA A 581 -22.73 -2.86 7.31
C ALA A 581 -22.75 -4.21 6.60
N ALA A 582 -21.55 -4.74 6.39
CA ALA A 582 -21.34 -6.05 5.79
C ALA A 582 -21.29 -7.18 6.83
N TYR A 583 -20.85 -6.89 8.04
CA TYR A 583 -20.60 -7.88 9.09
C TYR A 583 -21.28 -7.53 10.42
N GLU A 584 -21.56 -8.57 11.20
CA GLU A 584 -22.01 -8.40 12.58
C GLU A 584 -20.93 -7.72 13.42
N SER A 585 -21.35 -6.85 14.32
CA SER A 585 -20.48 -6.09 15.22
C SER A 585 -21.27 -5.57 16.43
N ASP A 586 -20.56 -5.06 17.45
CA ASP A 586 -21.17 -4.37 18.59
C ASP A 586 -22.05 -3.18 18.14
N MET A 587 -21.74 -2.57 16.99
CA MET A 587 -22.53 -1.49 16.42
C MET A 587 -23.86 -2.02 15.85
N THR A 588 -23.80 -3.08 15.05
CA THR A 588 -25.01 -3.69 14.48
C THR A 588 -25.91 -4.28 15.57
N ALA A 589 -25.32 -4.82 16.63
CA ALA A 589 -26.09 -5.33 17.77
C ALA A 589 -26.88 -4.24 18.50
N LYS A 590 -26.47 -2.97 18.45
CA LYS A 590 -27.16 -1.82 19.06
C LYS A 590 -28.10 -1.10 18.10
N ALA A 591 -28.02 -1.38 16.81
CA ALA A 591 -28.79 -0.68 15.79
C ALA A 591 -30.31 -0.96 15.89
N ASP A 592 -31.10 0.03 15.48
CA ASP A 592 -32.56 -0.13 15.26
C ASP A 592 -32.86 -0.72 13.88
N VAL A 593 -32.04 -0.36 12.88
CA VAL A 593 -32.09 -0.93 11.53
C VAL A 593 -30.69 -1.29 11.08
N VAL A 594 -30.53 -2.51 10.55
CA VAL A 594 -29.31 -3.02 9.93
C VAL A 594 -29.55 -3.31 8.47
N LEU A 595 -28.72 -2.71 7.60
CA LEU A 595 -28.80 -2.85 6.14
C LEU A 595 -27.56 -3.60 5.64
N PRO A 596 -27.67 -4.85 5.15
CA PRO A 596 -26.57 -5.67 4.69
C PRO A 596 -26.04 -5.20 3.34
N VAL A 597 -24.75 -4.92 3.24
CA VAL A 597 -24.13 -4.36 2.03
C VAL A 597 -22.90 -5.12 1.57
N THR A 598 -22.45 -4.80 0.36
CA THR A 598 -21.27 -5.36 -0.27
C THR A 598 -19.97 -5.00 0.50
N ILE A 599 -19.01 -5.92 0.44
CA ILE A 599 -17.63 -5.72 0.91
C ILE A 599 -16.77 -5.16 -0.23
N TRP A 600 -15.55 -4.76 0.08
CA TRP A 600 -14.58 -4.16 -0.86
C TRP A 600 -14.38 -4.97 -2.15
N SER A 601 -14.44 -6.28 -2.11
CA SER A 601 -14.23 -7.16 -3.28
C SER A 601 -15.50 -7.50 -4.07
N GLU A 602 -16.68 -7.18 -3.52
CA GLU A 602 -18.01 -7.42 -4.12
C GLU A 602 -18.55 -6.19 -4.86
N GLN A 603 -17.84 -5.07 -4.85
CA GLN A 603 -18.21 -3.81 -5.49
C GLN A 603 -17.07 -3.25 -6.33
N GLU A 604 -17.40 -2.42 -7.29
CA GLU A 604 -16.46 -1.58 -8.01
C GLU A 604 -16.48 -0.15 -7.46
N GLY A 605 -15.45 0.64 -7.77
CA GLY A 605 -15.41 2.05 -7.42
C GLY A 605 -14.02 2.63 -7.49
N HIS A 606 -13.86 3.89 -7.07
CA HIS A 606 -12.59 4.62 -7.13
C HIS A 606 -12.05 4.95 -5.75
N PHE A 607 -10.72 5.00 -5.67
CA PHE A 607 -9.98 5.32 -4.44
C PHE A 607 -8.88 6.33 -4.74
N VAL A 608 -8.70 7.29 -3.83
CA VAL A 608 -7.61 8.29 -3.91
C VAL A 608 -6.54 7.93 -2.89
N SER A 609 -5.36 7.55 -3.36
CA SER A 609 -4.21 7.29 -2.50
C SER A 609 -3.76 8.54 -1.72
N MET A 610 -2.92 8.34 -0.71
CA MET A 610 -2.38 9.45 0.11
C MET A 610 -1.63 10.51 -0.70
N ASP A 611 -1.14 10.16 -1.87
CA ASP A 611 -0.38 11.01 -2.78
C ASP A 611 -1.18 11.50 -4.00
N GLY A 612 -2.53 11.39 -3.94
CA GLY A 612 -3.45 11.99 -4.89
C GLY A 612 -3.74 11.17 -6.15
N ARG A 613 -3.22 9.96 -6.27
CA ARG A 613 -3.51 9.09 -7.43
C ARG A 613 -4.88 8.47 -7.31
N VAL A 614 -5.73 8.70 -8.32
CA VAL A 614 -7.05 8.09 -8.42
C VAL A 614 -6.94 6.73 -9.11
N GLN A 615 -7.46 5.68 -8.46
CA GLN A 615 -7.36 4.30 -8.94
C GLN A 615 -8.74 3.64 -8.94
N ALA A 616 -9.04 2.90 -10.00
CA ALA A 616 -10.25 2.07 -10.07
C ALA A 616 -10.02 0.72 -9.40
N ALA A 617 -10.98 0.30 -8.59
CA ALA A 617 -11.08 -1.04 -8.02
C ALA A 617 -12.19 -1.81 -8.74
N GLY A 618 -11.86 -2.98 -9.28
CA GLY A 618 -12.82 -3.86 -9.93
C GLY A 618 -13.54 -4.78 -8.95
N LYS A 619 -14.77 -5.16 -9.28
CA LYS A 619 -15.52 -6.18 -8.59
C LYS A 619 -14.94 -7.57 -8.90
N ALA A 620 -14.46 -8.25 -7.86
CA ALA A 620 -13.80 -9.55 -8.00
C ALA A 620 -14.75 -10.73 -7.78
N VAL A 621 -15.69 -10.62 -6.84
CA VAL A 621 -16.63 -11.69 -6.48
C VAL A 621 -18.04 -11.16 -6.46
N ASN A 622 -19.00 -12.05 -6.67
CA ASN A 622 -20.41 -11.72 -6.57
C ASN A 622 -20.89 -11.84 -5.12
N ALA A 623 -21.61 -10.85 -4.66
CA ALA A 623 -22.25 -10.89 -3.36
C ALA A 623 -23.33 -11.99 -3.29
N ALA A 624 -23.59 -12.50 -2.10
CA ALA A 624 -24.69 -13.43 -1.86
C ALA A 624 -26.05 -12.76 -2.14
N ALA A 625 -27.05 -13.58 -2.45
CA ALA A 625 -28.42 -13.09 -2.66
C ALA A 625 -28.91 -12.32 -1.43
N GLY A 626 -29.57 -11.19 -1.67
CA GLY A 626 -30.10 -10.31 -0.60
C GLY A 626 -29.16 -9.19 -0.17
N ILE A 627 -27.88 -9.23 -0.53
CA ILE A 627 -26.92 -8.15 -0.28
C ILE A 627 -26.99 -7.12 -1.40
N ARG A 628 -26.95 -5.84 -1.05
CA ARG A 628 -26.98 -4.72 -2.00
C ARG A 628 -25.70 -3.90 -1.95
N ASP A 629 -25.39 -3.25 -3.06
CA ASP A 629 -24.26 -2.32 -3.17
C ASP A 629 -24.42 -1.11 -2.24
N ASN A 630 -23.31 -0.65 -1.63
CA ASN A 630 -23.29 0.49 -0.70
C ASN A 630 -23.90 1.76 -1.31
N THR A 631 -23.48 2.07 -2.54
CA THR A 631 -23.90 3.26 -3.28
C THR A 631 -25.38 3.17 -3.66
N ALA A 632 -25.83 1.99 -4.10
CA ALA A 632 -27.21 1.74 -4.48
C ALA A 632 -28.18 1.88 -3.30
N VAL A 633 -27.82 1.41 -2.11
CA VAL A 633 -28.65 1.56 -0.90
C VAL A 633 -28.81 3.04 -0.54
N LEU A 634 -27.73 3.83 -0.55
CA LEU A 634 -27.78 5.27 -0.30
C LEU A 634 -28.66 6.00 -1.33
N ALA A 635 -28.51 5.66 -2.62
CA ALA A 635 -29.32 6.25 -3.68
C ALA A 635 -30.81 5.92 -3.53
N GLU A 636 -31.15 4.70 -3.13
CA GLU A 636 -32.54 4.30 -2.87
C GLU A 636 -33.13 5.03 -1.65
N ILE A 637 -32.34 5.19 -0.57
CA ILE A 637 -32.74 6.01 0.59
C ILE A 637 -33.03 7.46 0.14
N ALA A 638 -32.13 8.06 -0.64
CA ALA A 638 -32.27 9.41 -1.18
C ALA A 638 -33.59 9.56 -2.01
N MET A 639 -33.84 8.59 -2.89
CA MET A 639 -35.05 8.57 -3.72
C MET A 639 -36.34 8.49 -2.88
N ARG A 640 -36.40 7.59 -1.88
CA ARG A 640 -37.57 7.45 -0.98
C ARG A 640 -37.86 8.71 -0.16
N MET A 641 -36.80 9.50 0.10
CA MET A 641 -36.95 10.77 0.82
C MET A 641 -37.24 11.97 -0.07
N ASN A 642 -37.27 11.78 -1.39
CA ASN A 642 -37.30 12.87 -2.40
C ASN A 642 -36.13 13.84 -2.30
N MET A 643 -34.92 13.31 -2.03
CA MET A 643 -33.67 14.07 -1.97
C MET A 643 -32.79 13.61 -3.13
N PRO A 644 -32.80 14.24 -4.32
CA PRO A 644 -32.04 13.80 -5.47
C PRO A 644 -30.53 13.96 -5.21
N VAL A 645 -29.76 12.94 -5.54
CA VAL A 645 -28.30 12.93 -5.52
C VAL A 645 -27.75 12.94 -6.94
N LYS A 646 -26.69 13.70 -7.19
CA LYS A 646 -26.15 13.92 -8.54
C LYS A 646 -25.15 12.84 -8.98
N GLN A 647 -24.54 12.15 -8.04
CA GLN A 647 -23.52 11.12 -8.27
C GLN A 647 -22.31 11.58 -9.10
N ASP A 648 -21.98 12.88 -9.08
CA ASP A 648 -20.84 13.47 -9.79
C ASP A 648 -19.64 13.65 -8.84
N TRP A 649 -19.06 12.51 -8.43
CA TRP A 649 -17.93 12.52 -7.50
C TRP A 649 -16.69 13.23 -8.06
N GLN A 650 -16.44 13.18 -9.36
CA GLN A 650 -15.28 13.82 -10.01
C GLN A 650 -15.30 15.33 -9.86
N LYS A 651 -16.47 15.91 -10.00
CA LYS A 651 -16.67 17.36 -9.78
C LYS A 651 -16.56 17.69 -8.29
N THR A 652 -17.14 16.86 -7.45
CA THR A 652 -17.17 17.08 -6.00
C THR A 652 -15.76 17.04 -5.38
N LEU A 653 -14.86 16.14 -5.84
CA LEU A 653 -13.47 16.09 -5.39
C LEU A 653 -12.67 17.36 -5.71
N LYS A 654 -13.04 18.10 -6.73
CA LYS A 654 -12.33 19.33 -7.19
C LYS A 654 -12.87 20.63 -6.57
N THR A 655 -13.83 20.54 -5.66
CA THR A 655 -14.45 21.75 -5.07
C THR A 655 -13.58 22.43 -4.02
N ARG A 656 -12.62 21.70 -3.43
CA ARG A 656 -11.70 22.20 -2.40
C ARG A 656 -10.24 22.07 -2.89
N LYS A 657 -9.36 22.97 -2.43
CA LYS A 657 -7.92 22.83 -2.68
C LYS A 657 -7.41 21.58 -1.96
N SER A 658 -6.53 20.83 -2.61
CA SER A 658 -5.93 19.65 -2.07
C SER A 658 -4.48 19.91 -1.67
N SER A 659 -4.00 19.22 -0.63
CA SER A 659 -2.58 19.19 -0.26
C SER A 659 -1.72 18.45 -1.27
N VAL A 660 -2.31 17.52 -2.02
CA VAL A 660 -1.70 16.74 -3.11
C VAL A 660 -2.28 17.13 -4.46
N MET A 661 -1.50 16.94 -5.53
CA MET A 661 -2.03 17.03 -6.89
C MET A 661 -2.89 15.78 -7.15
N LEU A 662 -4.19 15.99 -7.44
CA LEU A 662 -5.09 14.92 -7.84
C LEU A 662 -4.91 14.63 -9.33
N ASP A 663 -4.68 13.35 -9.67
CA ASP A 663 -4.51 12.91 -11.07
C ASP A 663 -5.83 12.78 -11.83
#